data_f60a4ad3da4d17aa563ac629ff9ccbda
#
_entry.id   f60a4ad3da4d17aa563ac629ff9ccbda
#
_cell.length_a   1.000
_cell.length_b   1.000
_cell.length_c   1.000
_cell.angle_alpha   90.00
_cell.angle_beta   90.00
_cell.angle_gamma   90.00
#
_symmetry.space_group_name_H-M   'P 1'
#
loop_
_entity.id
_entity.type
_entity.pdbx_description
1 polymer ?
#
loop_
_entity_poly.entity_id
_entity_poly.type
_entity_poly.pdbx_seq_one_letter_code
_entity_poly.pdbx_strand_id
1 'polypeptide(L)'
;MVDRLRVTELDFDTIKSNLKTFLNQQSEFTDYDFDGAGLSVLIDLLAYNTHYNAYYLNMVANEAFLDTALLRDSAVSHAKVLNYVPHSTRAPVAYIKFVVDSTSYTPATLTLSEGFTFLSNQIDSKAYNFVLLDNGISDISVSKTGTNFIFSSIPIYEGQLISYNFTHNSASNPKQVFTIPDTNIDTTTIKVTVQPSAANTASTVYTKVTDVLEVTASSEVFFLQEERNGKYQIYFGNDVVGKSLADGAIVTATYLLTNGTAGNKANNFVATAGVTDSLGNILTNFTITPLSAAAGGADRESVDDIKYSAVAQFSAQNRLVSFKDYESYILNNYPTLESVSVWGGEDNIPPVYGKVFVSLKPYADFYISESEKIRIIDEIITPKAIVTVSTQIVDPEYLYLVIENLVQYDPTKTTGTVTSIKNAIRSAVLSYGNAELNKFGARFVLSKMQDTVDGTDNNAIIGSEAIVRVQKRFEPTLNASQNYTINFNVPIHRGTISNKLTSTEFVVNDSQGVARTVIFDEIPQSYSGISSINVTSPGTGYTTTPTVTITGDGTGAEAEAVIVNGVIQSINITARGIDYTRAVVTITGGSGYGATGDAVIDSRTGVLRTIYYDTNAERQIVDSTAGTIDYDDGIVTLNDINVRDVSSDDGFIRLTIESEKGIIQSVRNTIITIDEDDPTSIVTTLETV
;
A
#
# COMPACT_ATOMS: atom_id res chain seq x y z
N MET A 1 20.32 14.07 5.46
CA MET A 1 21.48 14.30 4.55
C MET A 1 22.74 14.09 5.37
N VAL A 2 23.53 13.11 5.05
CA VAL A 2 24.86 12.92 5.67
C VAL A 2 25.75 14.06 5.15
N ASP A 3 26.41 14.77 6.08
CA ASP A 3 27.32 15.84 5.70
C ASP A 3 28.49 15.25 4.87
N ARG A 4 28.80 15.88 3.75
CA ARG A 4 29.92 15.47 2.89
C ARG A 4 31.22 15.63 3.65
N LEU A 5 32.07 14.62 3.58
CA LEU A 5 33.41 14.69 4.13
C LEU A 5 34.20 15.81 3.43
N ARG A 6 34.70 16.77 4.21
CA ARG A 6 35.68 17.77 3.78
C ARG A 6 37.01 17.41 4.36
N VAL A 7 37.92 16.93 3.52
CA VAL A 7 39.28 16.51 3.94
C VAL A 7 40.30 17.65 3.75
N THR A 8 40.02 18.50 2.74
CA THR A 8 40.91 19.61 2.38
C THR A 8 40.10 20.87 2.07
N GLU A 9 40.78 22.02 2.15
CA GLU A 9 40.23 23.30 1.71
C GLU A 9 39.97 23.32 0.19
N LEU A 10 38.79 23.77 -0.23
CA LEU A 10 38.38 23.83 -1.62
C LEU A 10 38.26 25.26 -2.17
N ASP A 11 38.35 26.26 -1.31
CA ASP A 11 38.23 27.65 -1.76
C ASP A 11 39.56 28.11 -2.40
N PHE A 12 39.44 28.48 -3.68
CA PHE A 12 40.59 28.96 -4.46
C PHE A 12 41.24 30.19 -3.85
N ASP A 13 40.44 31.16 -3.41
CA ASP A 13 40.94 32.42 -2.86
C ASP A 13 41.64 32.19 -1.52
N THR A 14 41.14 31.27 -0.70
CA THR A 14 41.79 30.86 0.56
C THR A 14 43.10 30.17 0.27
N ILE A 15 43.17 29.25 -0.72
CA ILE A 15 44.44 28.60 -1.14
C ILE A 15 45.45 29.64 -1.62
N LYS A 16 45.02 30.55 -2.49
CA LYS A 16 45.85 31.66 -2.99
C LYS A 16 46.37 32.56 -1.87
N SER A 17 45.51 32.92 -0.91
CA SER A 17 45.83 33.73 0.26
C SER A 17 46.88 33.03 1.14
N ASN A 18 46.69 31.72 1.36
CA ASN A 18 47.66 30.91 2.15
C ASN A 18 49.04 30.86 1.46
N LEU A 19 49.07 30.70 0.12
CA LEU A 19 50.31 30.73 -0.66
C LEU A 19 50.99 32.10 -0.57
N LYS A 20 50.28 33.21 -0.68
CA LYS A 20 50.78 34.58 -0.49
C LYS A 20 51.31 34.78 0.92
N THR A 21 50.59 34.29 1.94
CA THR A 21 51.00 34.38 3.35
C THR A 21 52.34 33.61 3.59
N PHE A 22 52.46 32.43 2.98
CA PHE A 22 53.70 31.65 3.04
C PHE A 22 54.86 32.39 2.39
N LEU A 23 54.67 32.97 1.20
CA LEU A 23 55.72 33.74 0.50
C LEU A 23 56.10 35.01 1.25
N ASN A 24 55.21 35.66 1.96
CA ASN A 24 55.48 36.83 2.79
C ASN A 24 56.48 36.54 3.95
N GLN A 25 56.60 35.28 4.34
CA GLN A 25 57.57 34.84 5.34
C GLN A 25 58.94 34.57 4.76
N GLN A 26 59.13 34.63 3.43
CA GLN A 26 60.39 34.38 2.72
C GLN A 26 60.98 35.72 2.28
N SER A 27 62.25 35.95 2.58
CA SER A 27 62.94 37.20 2.25
C SER A 27 63.38 37.32 0.77
N GLU A 28 63.29 36.22 0.04
CA GLU A 28 63.79 36.11 -1.34
C GLU A 28 62.79 36.49 -2.44
N PHE A 29 61.49 36.59 -2.07
CA PHE A 29 60.39 36.90 -3.01
C PHE A 29 59.74 38.24 -2.64
N THR A 30 59.89 39.26 -3.52
CA THR A 30 59.41 40.61 -3.23
C THR A 30 58.27 41.08 -4.16
N ASP A 31 57.97 40.35 -5.23
CA ASP A 31 57.09 40.81 -6.33
C ASP A 31 55.81 39.93 -6.51
N TYR A 32 55.44 39.21 -5.46
CA TYR A 32 54.32 38.24 -5.52
C TYR A 32 52.94 38.86 -5.32
N ASP A 33 52.85 40.09 -4.82
CA ASP A 33 51.60 40.72 -4.46
C ASP A 33 51.02 41.66 -5.57
N PHE A 34 51.81 41.88 -6.60
CA PHE A 34 51.36 42.68 -7.76
C PHE A 34 50.65 41.78 -8.79
N ASP A 35 49.37 42.04 -9.07
CA ASP A 35 48.53 41.16 -9.93
C ASP A 35 49.06 40.94 -11.34
N GLY A 36 49.87 41.86 -11.87
CA GLY A 36 50.53 41.73 -13.18
C GLY A 36 51.92 41.10 -13.18
N ALA A 37 52.41 40.73 -12.00
CA ALA A 37 53.75 40.10 -11.88
C ALA A 37 53.72 38.65 -12.35
N GLY A 38 54.79 38.19 -12.98
CA GLY A 38 54.92 36.80 -13.41
C GLY A 38 54.81 35.82 -12.26
N LEU A 39 55.24 36.18 -11.03
CA LEU A 39 55.13 35.38 -9.84
C LEU A 39 53.67 35.27 -9.36
N SER A 40 52.86 36.30 -9.46
CA SER A 40 51.44 36.25 -9.15
C SER A 40 50.70 35.27 -10.06
N VAL A 41 51.00 35.23 -11.35
CA VAL A 41 50.45 34.26 -12.31
C VAL A 41 50.85 32.82 -11.95
N LEU A 42 52.09 32.62 -11.48
CA LEU A 42 52.53 31.30 -10.98
C LEU A 42 51.82 30.88 -9.69
N ILE A 43 51.53 31.81 -8.80
CA ILE A 43 50.71 31.55 -7.59
C ILE A 43 49.30 31.14 -7.97
N ASP A 44 48.70 31.81 -8.95
CA ASP A 44 47.38 31.46 -9.47
C ASP A 44 47.39 30.06 -10.11
N LEU A 45 48.41 29.72 -10.88
CA LEU A 45 48.56 28.38 -11.45
C LEU A 45 48.74 27.29 -10.35
N LEU A 46 49.54 27.59 -9.33
CA LEU A 46 49.73 26.67 -8.18
C LEU A 46 48.42 26.53 -7.36
N ALA A 47 47.75 27.64 -7.11
CA ALA A 47 46.47 27.62 -6.41
C ALA A 47 45.43 26.82 -7.21
N TYR A 48 45.36 26.99 -8.53
CA TYR A 48 44.51 26.23 -9.42
C TYR A 48 44.81 24.72 -9.39
N ASN A 49 46.08 24.35 -9.50
CA ASN A 49 46.50 22.96 -9.39
C ASN A 49 46.18 22.36 -8.02
N THR A 50 46.39 23.12 -6.94
CA THR A 50 46.09 22.69 -5.57
C THR A 50 44.59 22.54 -5.38
N HIS A 51 43.76 23.44 -5.91
CA HIS A 51 42.33 23.36 -5.90
C HIS A 51 41.83 22.07 -6.59
N TYR A 52 42.33 21.75 -7.78
CA TYR A 52 41.96 20.50 -8.46
C TYR A 52 42.41 19.25 -7.69
N ASN A 53 43.61 19.24 -7.14
CA ASN A 53 44.08 18.11 -6.33
C ASN A 53 43.25 17.96 -5.06
N ALA A 54 42.88 19.06 -4.41
CA ALA A 54 41.98 19.07 -3.25
C ALA A 54 40.61 18.57 -3.61
N TYR A 55 40.07 18.99 -4.77
CA TYR A 55 38.80 18.51 -5.28
C TYR A 55 38.80 16.99 -5.51
N TYR A 56 39.81 16.47 -6.23
CA TYR A 56 39.93 15.04 -6.45
C TYR A 56 40.12 14.26 -5.14
N LEU A 57 40.87 14.78 -4.19
CA LEU A 57 41.06 14.14 -2.90
C LEU A 57 39.75 14.06 -2.10
N ASN A 58 38.99 15.15 -2.05
CA ASN A 58 37.68 15.16 -1.41
C ASN A 58 36.71 14.22 -2.12
N MET A 59 36.74 14.18 -3.46
CA MET A 59 35.92 13.25 -4.24
C MET A 59 36.26 11.81 -3.90
N VAL A 60 37.53 11.42 -3.94
CA VAL A 60 37.97 10.06 -3.60
C VAL A 60 37.64 9.70 -2.15
N ALA A 61 37.79 10.65 -1.21
CA ALA A 61 37.42 10.42 0.18
C ALA A 61 35.91 10.16 0.36
N ASN A 62 35.05 10.89 -0.36
CA ASN A 62 33.61 10.67 -0.33
C ASN A 62 33.25 9.33 -0.99
N GLU A 63 33.88 8.95 -2.08
CA GLU A 63 33.62 7.68 -2.76
C GLU A 63 34.17 6.45 -1.99
N ALA A 64 34.99 6.63 -0.97
CA ALA A 64 35.52 5.54 -0.17
C ALA A 64 34.53 4.92 0.81
N PHE A 65 33.43 5.59 1.10
CA PHE A 65 32.41 5.13 2.07
C PHE A 65 31.03 5.08 1.42
N LEU A 66 30.25 4.08 1.77
CA LEU A 66 28.89 3.90 1.25
C LEU A 66 28.01 5.13 1.52
N ASP A 67 28.03 5.66 2.73
CA ASP A 67 27.16 6.78 3.15
C ASP A 67 27.43 8.07 2.36
N THR A 68 28.68 8.33 1.99
CA THR A 68 29.09 9.57 1.31
C THR A 68 29.28 9.41 -0.18
N ALA A 69 29.28 8.18 -0.73
CA ALA A 69 29.41 7.91 -2.16
C ALA A 69 28.36 8.65 -2.99
N LEU A 70 28.77 9.28 -4.07
CA LEU A 70 27.90 10.01 -5.01
C LEU A 70 27.71 9.25 -6.32
N LEU A 71 28.75 8.51 -6.72
CA LEU A 71 28.73 7.72 -7.93
C LEU A 71 28.04 6.38 -7.67
N ARG A 72 27.13 5.99 -8.59
CA ARG A 72 26.44 4.70 -8.51
C ARG A 72 27.43 3.53 -8.47
N ASP A 73 28.46 3.56 -9.29
CA ASP A 73 29.47 2.49 -9.36
C ASP A 73 30.17 2.26 -8.01
N SER A 74 30.44 3.33 -7.26
CA SER A 74 31.00 3.26 -5.92
C SER A 74 30.02 2.68 -4.92
N ALA A 75 28.78 3.19 -4.91
CA ALA A 75 27.71 2.69 -4.04
C ALA A 75 27.43 1.20 -4.28
N VAL A 76 27.30 0.79 -5.55
CA VAL A 76 27.11 -0.62 -5.93
C VAL A 76 28.32 -1.48 -5.50
N SER A 77 29.54 -0.97 -5.65
CA SER A 77 30.74 -1.69 -5.23
C SER A 77 30.79 -1.92 -3.72
N HIS A 78 30.37 -0.93 -2.92
CA HIS A 78 30.27 -1.07 -1.46
C HIS A 78 29.09 -1.97 -1.05
N ALA A 79 27.95 -1.86 -1.74
CA ALA A 79 26.77 -2.70 -1.49
C ALA A 79 27.06 -4.20 -1.73
N LYS A 80 27.91 -4.54 -2.73
CA LYS A 80 28.36 -5.92 -2.97
C LYS A 80 29.10 -6.52 -1.77
N VAL A 81 29.88 -5.74 -1.04
CA VAL A 81 30.57 -6.21 0.17
C VAL A 81 29.57 -6.59 1.27
N LEU A 82 28.40 -5.95 1.27
CA LEU A 82 27.26 -6.25 2.15
C LEU A 82 26.35 -7.35 1.60
N ASN A 83 26.74 -8.00 0.48
CA ASN A 83 25.94 -9.00 -0.24
C ASN A 83 24.59 -8.45 -0.72
N TYR A 84 24.56 -7.18 -1.11
CA TYR A 84 23.38 -6.53 -1.66
C TYR A 84 23.52 -6.35 -3.17
N VAL A 85 22.48 -6.76 -3.91
CA VAL A 85 22.36 -6.51 -5.34
C VAL A 85 21.25 -5.49 -5.57
N PRO A 86 21.57 -4.28 -6.06
CA PRO A 86 20.57 -3.25 -6.28
C PRO A 86 19.48 -3.69 -7.24
N HIS A 87 18.26 -3.19 -7.02
CA HIS A 87 17.14 -3.48 -7.89
C HIS A 87 17.33 -2.85 -9.27
N SER A 88 17.07 -3.67 -10.28
CA SER A 88 17.04 -3.23 -11.68
C SER A 88 15.76 -2.44 -11.99
N THR A 89 15.70 -1.90 -13.19
CA THR A 89 14.43 -1.42 -13.76
C THR A 89 13.42 -2.57 -13.72
N ARG A 90 12.17 -2.28 -13.36
CA ARG A 90 11.10 -3.27 -13.24
C ARG A 90 10.01 -2.98 -14.27
N ALA A 91 9.53 -4.01 -14.93
CA ALA A 91 8.49 -3.90 -15.93
C ALA A 91 7.09 -3.73 -15.31
N PRO A 92 6.25 -2.82 -15.82
CA PRO A 92 4.84 -2.79 -15.47
C PRO A 92 4.13 -4.07 -15.90
N VAL A 93 3.18 -4.50 -15.08
CA VAL A 93 2.36 -5.70 -15.33
C VAL A 93 0.91 -5.28 -15.44
N ALA A 94 0.22 -5.75 -16.46
CA ALA A 94 -1.22 -5.66 -16.60
C ALA A 94 -1.84 -7.05 -16.62
N TYR A 95 -3.05 -7.17 -16.10
CA TYR A 95 -3.82 -8.40 -16.19
C TYR A 95 -4.93 -8.23 -17.22
N ILE A 96 -5.06 -9.22 -18.12
CA ILE A 96 -6.09 -9.19 -19.14
C ILE A 96 -6.87 -10.49 -19.16
N LYS A 97 -8.15 -10.40 -19.50
CA LYS A 97 -8.95 -11.52 -19.96
C LYS A 97 -8.85 -11.57 -21.47
N PHE A 98 -8.36 -12.69 -22.00
CA PHE A 98 -8.15 -12.89 -23.42
C PHE A 98 -9.06 -14.01 -23.92
N VAL A 99 -9.99 -13.69 -24.81
CA VAL A 99 -10.97 -14.62 -25.38
C VAL A 99 -10.70 -14.78 -26.85
N VAL A 100 -10.51 -16.01 -27.29
CA VAL A 100 -10.30 -16.39 -28.70
C VAL A 100 -11.54 -17.09 -29.21
N ASP A 101 -12.17 -16.56 -30.25
CA ASP A 101 -13.30 -17.19 -30.92
C ASP A 101 -12.83 -18.40 -31.76
N SER A 102 -13.47 -19.51 -31.54
CA SER A 102 -13.13 -20.78 -32.16
C SER A 102 -14.30 -21.47 -32.86
N THR A 103 -15.33 -20.74 -33.27
CA THR A 103 -16.55 -21.31 -33.89
C THR A 103 -16.27 -22.23 -35.07
N SER A 104 -15.19 -22.01 -35.80
CA SER A 104 -14.80 -22.77 -36.99
C SER A 104 -13.68 -23.79 -36.77
N TYR A 105 -13.22 -23.99 -35.52
CA TYR A 105 -12.03 -24.78 -35.24
C TYR A 105 -12.27 -25.96 -34.29
N THR A 106 -11.55 -27.07 -34.50
CA THR A 106 -11.76 -28.36 -33.82
C THR A 106 -10.83 -28.70 -32.67
N PRO A 107 -9.70 -27.98 -32.35
CA PRO A 107 -8.86 -28.37 -31.24
C PRO A 107 -9.62 -28.25 -29.91
N ALA A 108 -9.36 -29.21 -29.00
CA ALA A 108 -9.96 -29.22 -27.66
C ALA A 108 -9.27 -28.22 -26.71
N THR A 109 -8.02 -27.87 -26.99
CA THR A 109 -7.18 -26.98 -26.21
C THR A 109 -6.47 -25.97 -27.10
N LEU A 110 -6.23 -24.78 -26.57
CA LEU A 110 -5.42 -23.74 -27.19
C LEU A 110 -4.33 -23.33 -26.20
N THR A 111 -3.12 -23.17 -26.69
CA THR A 111 -1.94 -22.81 -25.91
C THR A 111 -1.42 -21.45 -26.35
N LEU A 112 -1.21 -20.56 -25.39
CA LEU A 112 -0.49 -19.30 -25.58
C LEU A 112 0.96 -19.50 -25.14
N SER A 113 1.89 -19.27 -26.05
CA SER A 113 3.32 -19.43 -25.79
C SER A 113 3.95 -18.16 -25.25
N GLU A 114 5.03 -18.34 -24.47
CA GLU A 114 5.90 -17.25 -24.03
C GLU A 114 6.32 -16.37 -25.23
N GLY A 115 6.34 -15.06 -25.01
CA GLY A 115 6.71 -14.09 -26.05
C GLY A 115 5.54 -13.62 -26.94
N PHE A 116 4.29 -14.05 -26.68
CA PHE A 116 3.13 -13.48 -27.38
C PHE A 116 2.97 -12.01 -27.01
N THR A 117 2.78 -11.14 -28.02
CA THR A 117 2.88 -9.69 -27.86
C THR A 117 1.55 -8.97 -28.03
N PHE A 118 1.39 -7.94 -27.22
CA PHE A 118 0.28 -7.00 -27.24
C PHE A 118 0.81 -5.56 -27.36
N LEU A 119 0.03 -4.68 -27.93
CA LEU A 119 0.32 -3.23 -28.01
C LEU A 119 -0.69 -2.48 -27.15
N SER A 120 -0.20 -1.57 -26.31
CA SER A 120 -1.06 -0.73 -25.46
C SER A 120 -1.71 0.41 -26.23
N ASN A 121 -2.74 1.05 -25.63
CA ASN A 121 -3.15 2.39 -25.99
C ASN A 121 -1.98 3.39 -25.84
N GLN A 122 -2.13 4.57 -26.40
CA GLN A 122 -1.12 5.63 -26.25
C GLN A 122 -1.18 6.23 -24.83
N ILE A 123 -0.03 6.25 -24.18
CA ILE A 123 0.24 6.95 -22.94
C ILE A 123 1.26 8.04 -23.29
N ASP A 124 0.97 9.30 -23.00
CA ASP A 124 1.83 10.43 -23.36
C ASP A 124 2.29 10.41 -24.83
N SER A 125 1.35 10.06 -25.74
CA SER A 125 1.56 9.94 -27.19
C SER A 125 2.47 8.79 -27.64
N LYS A 126 2.79 7.82 -26.77
CA LYS A 126 3.59 6.63 -27.08
C LYS A 126 2.83 5.35 -26.69
N ALA A 127 2.79 4.40 -27.61
CA ALA A 127 2.29 3.05 -27.31
C ALA A 127 3.46 2.15 -26.88
N TYR A 128 3.17 1.23 -25.96
CA TYR A 128 4.14 0.32 -25.38
C TYR A 128 3.81 -1.13 -25.74
N ASN A 129 4.85 -1.91 -25.98
CA ASN A 129 4.71 -3.35 -26.20
C ASN A 129 4.56 -4.04 -24.84
N PHE A 130 3.66 -5.00 -24.79
CA PHE A 130 3.49 -5.92 -23.67
C PHE A 130 3.69 -7.34 -24.16
N VAL A 131 4.30 -8.19 -23.36
CA VAL A 131 4.64 -9.56 -23.73
C VAL A 131 4.19 -10.53 -22.65
N LEU A 132 3.70 -11.68 -23.07
CA LEU A 132 3.42 -12.79 -22.16
C LEU A 132 4.73 -13.45 -21.76
N LEU A 133 4.99 -13.54 -20.45
CA LEU A 133 6.13 -14.26 -19.89
C LEU A 133 5.70 -15.56 -19.24
N ASP A 134 6.59 -16.53 -19.28
CA ASP A 134 6.47 -17.77 -18.52
C ASP A 134 6.92 -17.53 -17.07
N ASN A 135 5.98 -17.44 -16.16
CA ASN A 135 6.24 -17.35 -14.71
C ASN A 135 6.49 -18.73 -14.08
N GLY A 136 7.21 -19.62 -14.75
CA GLY A 136 7.46 -20.99 -14.30
C GLY A 136 6.33 -21.97 -14.62
N ILE A 137 5.29 -21.52 -15.33
CA ILE A 137 4.25 -22.35 -15.94
C ILE A 137 4.48 -22.28 -17.45
N SER A 138 5.09 -23.30 -18.03
CA SER A 138 5.24 -23.40 -19.48
C SER A 138 3.87 -23.26 -20.16
N ASP A 139 3.79 -22.46 -21.19
CA ASP A 139 2.66 -22.29 -22.11
C ASP A 139 1.25 -22.38 -21.45
N ILE A 140 0.55 -21.29 -21.36
CA ILE A 140 -0.79 -21.27 -20.77
C ILE A 140 -1.76 -21.98 -21.72
N SER A 141 -2.25 -23.15 -21.32
CA SER A 141 -3.21 -23.94 -22.09
C SER A 141 -4.59 -23.90 -21.48
N VAL A 142 -5.61 -23.63 -22.29
CA VAL A 142 -7.01 -23.65 -21.88
C VAL A 142 -7.83 -24.59 -22.75
N SER A 143 -8.83 -25.23 -22.14
CA SER A 143 -9.80 -26.06 -22.85
C SER A 143 -10.90 -25.18 -23.44
N LYS A 144 -11.51 -25.67 -24.54
CA LYS A 144 -12.61 -25.00 -25.21
C LYS A 144 -13.86 -24.93 -24.28
N THR A 145 -14.42 -23.74 -24.11
CA THR A 145 -15.66 -23.52 -23.38
C THR A 145 -16.72 -22.97 -24.36
N GLY A 146 -17.69 -23.80 -24.70
CA GLY A 146 -18.68 -23.45 -25.74
C GLY A 146 -18.00 -23.25 -27.09
N THR A 147 -18.03 -22.04 -27.64
CA THR A 147 -17.41 -21.66 -28.91
C THR A 147 -16.07 -20.94 -28.73
N ASN A 148 -15.59 -20.74 -27.50
CA ASN A 148 -14.46 -19.89 -27.22
C ASN A 148 -13.39 -20.56 -26.37
N PHE A 149 -12.14 -20.11 -26.51
CA PHE A 149 -11.07 -20.36 -25.56
C PHE A 149 -10.93 -19.13 -24.67
N ILE A 150 -11.07 -19.31 -23.36
CA ILE A 150 -11.11 -18.22 -22.39
C ILE A 150 -9.89 -18.31 -21.47
N PHE A 151 -9.00 -17.36 -21.61
CA PHE A 151 -7.91 -17.10 -20.69
C PHE A 151 -8.39 -16.04 -19.68
N SER A 152 -8.80 -16.47 -18.51
CA SER A 152 -9.56 -15.63 -17.56
C SER A 152 -8.76 -14.49 -16.97
N SER A 153 -7.47 -14.73 -16.69
CA SER A 153 -6.54 -13.71 -16.18
C SER A 153 -5.13 -14.10 -16.54
N ILE A 154 -4.50 -13.35 -17.42
CA ILE A 154 -3.11 -13.56 -17.82
C ILE A 154 -2.29 -12.30 -17.57
N PRO A 155 -1.12 -12.42 -16.91
CA PRO A 155 -0.20 -11.30 -16.74
C PRO A 155 0.53 -11.01 -18.03
N ILE A 156 0.56 -9.76 -18.44
CA ILE A 156 1.35 -9.28 -19.55
C ILE A 156 2.30 -8.19 -19.05
N TYR A 157 3.56 -8.28 -19.44
CA TYR A 157 4.65 -7.44 -18.96
C TYR A 157 5.07 -6.44 -20.02
N GLU A 158 5.23 -5.17 -19.64
CA GLU A 158 5.73 -4.15 -20.58
C GLU A 158 7.18 -4.43 -20.96
N GLY A 159 7.47 -4.34 -22.24
CA GLY A 159 8.83 -4.43 -22.74
C GLY A 159 8.98 -5.35 -23.95
N GLN A 160 10.23 -5.69 -24.23
CA GLN A 160 10.61 -6.60 -25.30
C GLN A 160 11.44 -7.76 -24.74
N LEU A 161 11.00 -8.98 -25.03
CA LEU A 161 11.74 -10.18 -24.65
C LEU A 161 12.95 -10.35 -25.57
N ILE A 162 14.14 -10.38 -24.98
CA ILE A 162 15.41 -10.53 -25.68
C ILE A 162 16.12 -11.78 -25.19
N SER A 163 16.67 -12.57 -26.13
CA SER A 163 17.52 -13.70 -25.84
C SER A 163 18.93 -13.42 -26.36
N TYR A 164 19.93 -13.51 -25.50
CA TYR A 164 21.33 -13.30 -25.85
C TYR A 164 22.14 -14.55 -25.55
N ASN A 165 22.95 -15.00 -26.53
CA ASN A 165 23.76 -16.21 -26.42
C ASN A 165 25.22 -15.89 -26.18
N PHE A 166 25.80 -16.56 -25.21
CA PHE A 166 27.23 -16.53 -24.91
C PHE A 166 27.81 -17.92 -25.12
N THR A 167 29.01 -17.99 -25.66
CA THR A 167 29.75 -19.25 -25.72
C THR A 167 30.84 -19.23 -24.66
N HIS A 168 30.84 -20.22 -23.78
CA HIS A 168 31.89 -20.34 -22.77
C HIS A 168 33.18 -20.80 -23.43
N ASN A 169 34.28 -20.09 -23.14
CA ASN A 169 35.62 -20.44 -23.55
C ASN A 169 36.54 -20.24 -22.34
N SER A 170 36.99 -21.33 -21.78
CA SER A 170 37.81 -21.34 -20.57
C SER A 170 39.12 -20.57 -20.71
N ALA A 171 39.67 -20.47 -21.92
CA ALA A 171 40.91 -19.73 -22.20
C ALA A 171 40.70 -18.20 -22.22
N SER A 172 39.55 -17.73 -22.79
CA SER A 172 39.22 -16.30 -22.89
C SER A 172 38.44 -15.77 -21.71
N ASN A 173 37.65 -16.62 -21.03
CA ASN A 173 36.84 -16.28 -19.88
C ASN A 173 37.04 -17.25 -18.69
N PRO A 174 38.24 -17.25 -18.07
CA PRO A 174 38.56 -18.20 -17.01
C PRO A 174 37.76 -18.01 -15.73
N LYS A 175 37.12 -16.82 -15.55
CA LYS A 175 36.25 -16.52 -14.41
C LYS A 175 34.77 -16.78 -14.70
N GLN A 176 34.44 -17.27 -15.89
CA GLN A 176 33.06 -17.59 -16.30
C GLN A 176 32.06 -16.42 -16.09
N VAL A 177 32.47 -15.19 -16.43
CA VAL A 177 31.66 -13.98 -16.29
C VAL A 177 31.14 -13.53 -17.65
N PHE A 178 29.84 -13.31 -17.75
CA PHE A 178 29.17 -12.88 -18.97
C PHE A 178 28.40 -11.59 -18.72
N THR A 179 28.73 -10.53 -19.43
CA THR A 179 28.07 -9.21 -19.28
C THR A 179 26.89 -9.12 -20.25
N ILE A 180 25.69 -8.90 -19.74
CA ILE A 180 24.49 -8.61 -20.54
C ILE A 180 24.69 -7.23 -21.19
N PRO A 181 24.44 -7.10 -22.51
CA PRO A 181 24.74 -5.87 -23.24
C PRO A 181 23.84 -4.68 -22.85
N ASP A 182 22.61 -4.96 -22.42
CA ASP A 182 21.57 -3.96 -22.13
C ASP A 182 21.60 -3.48 -20.68
N THR A 183 21.11 -2.25 -20.44
CA THR A 183 21.11 -1.62 -19.11
C THR A 183 19.74 -1.56 -18.47
N ASN A 184 18.66 -1.43 -19.27
CA ASN A 184 17.28 -1.30 -18.78
C ASN A 184 16.58 -2.66 -18.75
N ILE A 185 17.22 -3.64 -18.14
CA ILE A 185 16.67 -4.99 -18.04
C ILE A 185 15.91 -5.16 -16.73
N ASP A 186 14.87 -5.96 -16.78
CA ASP A 186 14.21 -6.45 -15.56
C ASP A 186 14.88 -7.75 -15.10
N THR A 187 15.68 -7.67 -14.04
CA THR A 187 16.42 -8.82 -13.51
C THR A 187 15.54 -9.83 -12.79
N THR A 188 14.27 -9.52 -12.55
CA THR A 188 13.32 -10.47 -11.97
C THR A 188 12.80 -11.46 -13.01
N THR A 189 12.86 -11.09 -14.29
CA THR A 189 12.41 -11.91 -15.42
C THR A 189 13.51 -12.72 -16.09
N ILE A 190 14.76 -12.62 -15.60
CA ILE A 190 15.90 -13.32 -16.20
C ILE A 190 15.75 -14.83 -16.11
N LYS A 191 15.80 -15.48 -17.25
CA LYS A 191 15.87 -16.94 -17.43
C LYS A 191 17.20 -17.32 -18.08
N VAL A 192 17.95 -18.20 -17.44
CA VAL A 192 19.24 -18.66 -17.95
C VAL A 192 19.15 -20.14 -18.28
N THR A 193 19.47 -20.50 -19.52
CA THR A 193 19.57 -21.87 -19.94
C THR A 193 20.99 -22.17 -20.43
N VAL A 194 21.49 -23.36 -20.12
CA VAL A 194 22.81 -23.81 -20.50
C VAL A 194 22.72 -25.06 -21.34
N GLN A 195 23.29 -24.99 -22.52
CA GLN A 195 23.45 -26.09 -23.45
C GLN A 195 24.91 -26.57 -23.42
N PRO A 196 25.19 -27.86 -23.18
CA PRO A 196 26.55 -28.33 -22.93
C PRO A 196 27.53 -28.11 -24.09
N SER A 197 27.05 -28.10 -25.34
CA SER A 197 27.86 -27.79 -26.52
C SER A 197 26.98 -27.50 -27.74
N ALA A 198 27.52 -26.96 -28.81
CA ALA A 198 26.78 -26.74 -30.06
C ALA A 198 26.23 -28.04 -30.68
N ALA A 199 26.83 -29.17 -30.39
CA ALA A 199 26.41 -30.50 -30.91
C ALA A 199 25.28 -31.14 -30.04
N ASN A 200 25.19 -30.75 -28.74
CA ASN A 200 24.14 -31.25 -27.83
C ASN A 200 23.14 -30.15 -27.56
N THR A 201 21.97 -30.24 -28.16
CA THR A 201 20.90 -29.25 -28.10
C THR A 201 20.04 -29.34 -26.83
N ALA A 202 20.27 -30.34 -25.96
CA ALA A 202 19.57 -30.43 -24.69
C ALA A 202 20.01 -29.27 -23.78
N SER A 203 19.07 -28.40 -23.41
CA SER A 203 19.33 -27.27 -22.53
C SER A 203 18.79 -27.52 -21.12
N THR A 204 19.53 -27.09 -20.10
CA THR A 204 19.15 -27.15 -18.71
C THR A 204 18.88 -25.73 -18.22
N VAL A 205 17.79 -25.52 -17.48
CA VAL A 205 17.48 -24.24 -16.84
C VAL A 205 18.31 -24.13 -15.56
N TYR A 206 19.05 -23.04 -15.43
CA TYR A 206 19.81 -22.70 -14.24
C TYR A 206 19.00 -21.71 -13.40
N THR A 207 19.00 -21.88 -12.09
CA THR A 207 18.27 -21.03 -11.15
C THR A 207 19.15 -19.93 -10.57
N LYS A 208 18.57 -18.75 -10.34
CA LYS A 208 19.28 -17.64 -9.72
C LYS A 208 19.56 -17.95 -8.24
N VAL A 209 20.79 -17.77 -7.78
CA VAL A 209 21.13 -17.96 -6.36
C VAL A 209 20.55 -16.83 -5.53
N THR A 210 19.78 -17.20 -4.51
CA THR A 210 19.26 -16.31 -3.48
C THR A 210 19.99 -16.50 -2.15
N ASP A 211 20.45 -17.71 -1.86
CA ASP A 211 21.26 -18.04 -0.68
C ASP A 211 22.43 -18.95 -1.06
N VAL A 212 23.64 -18.49 -0.77
CA VAL A 212 24.88 -19.23 -1.09
C VAL A 212 25.04 -20.46 -0.20
N LEU A 213 24.44 -20.49 1.00
CA LEU A 213 24.56 -21.59 1.95
C LEU A 213 23.84 -22.86 1.48
N GLU A 214 22.86 -22.73 0.60
CA GLU A 214 22.08 -23.86 0.05
C GLU A 214 22.73 -24.43 -1.23
N VAL A 215 23.77 -23.79 -1.76
CA VAL A 215 24.39 -24.16 -3.04
C VAL A 215 25.43 -25.27 -2.81
N THR A 216 25.23 -26.40 -3.48
CA THR A 216 26.19 -27.52 -3.51
C THR A 216 27.07 -27.45 -4.76
N ALA A 217 28.15 -28.26 -4.80
CA ALA A 217 29.04 -28.34 -5.96
C ALA A 217 28.34 -28.75 -7.29
N SER A 218 27.22 -29.50 -7.21
CA SER A 218 26.46 -29.95 -8.37
C SER A 218 25.24 -29.10 -8.71
N SER A 219 24.94 -28.06 -7.92
CA SER A 219 23.78 -27.19 -8.13
C SER A 219 23.89 -26.43 -9.45
N GLU A 220 22.86 -26.55 -10.29
CA GLU A 220 22.74 -25.85 -11.58
C GLU A 220 22.19 -24.45 -11.37
N VAL A 221 23.07 -23.55 -10.92
CA VAL A 221 22.75 -22.19 -10.49
C VAL A 221 23.61 -21.15 -11.16
N PHE A 222 23.11 -19.93 -11.23
CA PHE A 222 23.88 -18.77 -11.66
C PHE A 222 23.80 -17.65 -10.63
N PHE A 223 24.81 -16.82 -10.62
CA PHE A 223 24.93 -15.64 -9.80
C PHE A 223 24.76 -14.40 -10.68
N LEU A 224 24.06 -13.40 -10.15
CA LEU A 224 23.81 -12.14 -10.84
C LEU A 224 24.40 -10.99 -10.01
N GLN A 225 25.10 -10.08 -10.68
CA GLN A 225 25.60 -8.86 -10.05
C GLN A 225 25.50 -7.68 -11.01
N GLU A 226 25.35 -6.47 -10.47
CA GLU A 226 25.47 -5.24 -11.25
C GLU A 226 26.96 -4.93 -11.47
N GLU A 227 27.31 -4.57 -12.71
CA GLU A 227 28.61 -4.10 -13.13
C GLU A 227 28.58 -2.57 -13.31
N ARG A 228 29.72 -2.00 -13.66
CA ARG A 228 29.85 -0.59 -14.01
C ARG A 228 28.89 -0.22 -15.16
N ASN A 229 28.45 1.03 -15.16
CA ASN A 229 27.50 1.58 -16.14
C ASN A 229 26.10 0.96 -16.11
N GLY A 230 25.68 0.34 -15.01
CA GLY A 230 24.34 -0.22 -14.84
C GLY A 230 24.06 -1.47 -15.67
N LYS A 231 25.09 -2.15 -16.16
CA LYS A 231 24.97 -3.46 -16.81
C LYS A 231 24.98 -4.57 -15.77
N TYR A 232 24.46 -5.73 -16.14
CA TYR A 232 24.43 -6.88 -15.27
C TYR A 232 25.34 -7.98 -15.78
N GLN A 233 25.98 -8.68 -14.86
CA GLN A 233 26.85 -9.81 -15.11
C GLN A 233 26.26 -11.09 -14.54
N ILE A 234 26.35 -12.15 -15.35
CA ILE A 234 26.03 -13.51 -14.95
C ILE A 234 27.33 -14.28 -14.79
N TYR A 235 27.49 -15.02 -13.70
CA TYR A 235 28.59 -15.94 -13.51
C TYR A 235 28.10 -17.24 -12.87
N PHE A 236 28.92 -18.28 -13.00
CA PHE A 236 28.56 -19.62 -12.64
C PHE A 236 29.47 -20.18 -11.56
N GLY A 237 29.14 -21.34 -11.06
CA GLY A 237 29.90 -22.02 -10.04
C GLY A 237 31.30 -22.50 -10.51
N ASN A 238 32.05 -23.04 -9.57
CA ASN A 238 33.41 -23.52 -9.76
C ASN A 238 33.60 -24.97 -9.26
N ASP A 239 32.51 -25.76 -9.22
CA ASP A 239 32.43 -27.12 -8.67
C ASP A 239 32.73 -27.25 -7.16
N VAL A 240 32.75 -26.11 -6.47
CA VAL A 240 32.74 -26.01 -5.00
C VAL A 240 31.45 -25.36 -4.53
N VAL A 241 31.13 -24.22 -5.13
CA VAL A 241 29.86 -23.50 -4.93
C VAL A 241 29.20 -23.36 -6.29
N GLY A 242 28.27 -24.26 -6.60
CA GLY A 242 27.60 -24.37 -7.90
C GLY A 242 28.45 -25.09 -8.96
N LYS A 243 27.75 -25.65 -9.94
CA LYS A 243 28.32 -26.39 -11.05
C LYS A 243 29.06 -25.46 -12.02
N SER A 244 30.29 -25.85 -12.44
CA SER A 244 31.03 -25.12 -13.47
C SER A 244 30.46 -25.39 -14.88
N LEU A 245 30.74 -24.48 -15.80
CA LEU A 245 30.40 -24.66 -17.22
C LEU A 245 31.46 -25.51 -17.93
N ALA A 246 30.99 -26.39 -18.82
CA ALA A 246 31.87 -27.12 -19.75
C ALA A 246 32.46 -26.13 -20.79
N ASP A 247 33.66 -26.44 -21.28
CA ASP A 247 34.24 -25.66 -22.39
C ASP A 247 33.38 -25.83 -23.66
N GLY A 248 33.10 -24.72 -24.33
CA GLY A 248 32.19 -24.72 -25.51
C GLY A 248 30.71 -24.73 -25.15
N ALA A 249 30.32 -24.66 -23.87
CA ALA A 249 28.93 -24.55 -23.47
C ALA A 249 28.31 -23.23 -23.97
N ILE A 250 27.02 -23.31 -24.38
CA ILE A 250 26.26 -22.16 -24.83
C ILE A 250 25.32 -21.76 -23.72
N VAL A 251 25.48 -20.54 -23.22
CA VAL A 251 24.64 -19.91 -22.22
C VAL A 251 23.68 -18.97 -22.92
N THR A 252 22.39 -19.23 -22.79
CA THR A 252 21.35 -18.34 -23.31
C THR A 252 20.71 -17.61 -22.13
N ALA A 253 20.84 -16.29 -22.11
CA ALA A 253 20.14 -15.42 -21.17
C ALA A 253 18.94 -14.79 -21.88
N THR A 254 17.74 -15.08 -21.40
CA THR A 254 16.49 -14.47 -21.86
C THR A 254 16.01 -13.53 -20.79
N TYR A 255 15.72 -12.29 -21.14
CA TYR A 255 15.34 -11.22 -20.22
C TYR A 255 14.44 -10.19 -20.90
N LEU A 256 13.72 -9.44 -20.10
CA LEU A 256 12.84 -8.37 -20.56
C LEU A 256 13.60 -7.03 -20.56
N LEU A 257 13.58 -6.35 -21.69
CA LEU A 257 14.04 -4.96 -21.81
C LEU A 257 12.83 -4.06 -21.65
N THR A 258 12.79 -3.24 -20.59
CA THR A 258 11.62 -2.47 -20.18
C THR A 258 11.88 -0.97 -20.18
N ASN A 259 10.80 -0.18 -20.27
CA ASN A 259 10.83 1.28 -20.11
C ASN A 259 10.50 1.74 -18.67
N GLY A 260 10.39 0.80 -17.72
CA GLY A 260 10.16 1.10 -16.30
C GLY A 260 8.83 1.82 -16.06
N THR A 261 8.86 2.91 -15.32
CA THR A 261 7.66 3.67 -14.94
C THR A 261 6.82 4.16 -16.11
N ALA A 262 7.42 4.34 -17.29
CA ALA A 262 6.76 4.92 -18.46
C ALA A 262 5.61 4.06 -19.01
N GLY A 263 5.64 2.74 -18.81
CA GLY A 263 4.58 1.82 -19.23
C GLY A 263 3.41 1.70 -18.24
N ASN A 264 3.50 2.33 -17.07
CA ASN A 264 2.40 2.31 -16.09
C ASN A 264 1.15 3.01 -16.64
N LYS A 265 -0.04 2.60 -16.18
CA LYS A 265 -1.36 3.12 -16.57
C LYS A 265 -1.86 2.69 -17.95
N ALA A 266 -1.15 1.82 -18.69
CA ALA A 266 -1.71 1.21 -19.90
C ALA A 266 -2.95 0.37 -19.52
N ASN A 267 -4.07 0.65 -20.14
CA ASN A 267 -5.35 0.07 -19.75
C ASN A 267 -6.16 -0.49 -20.93
N ASN A 268 -5.61 -0.48 -22.14
CA ASN A 268 -6.25 -1.05 -23.32
C ASN A 268 -5.19 -1.71 -24.19
N PHE A 269 -5.45 -2.92 -24.68
CA PHE A 269 -4.46 -3.75 -25.36
C PHE A 269 -5.04 -4.35 -26.63
N VAL A 270 -4.19 -4.49 -27.64
CA VAL A 270 -4.50 -5.16 -28.91
C VAL A 270 -3.44 -6.20 -29.17
N ALA A 271 -3.82 -7.44 -29.51
CA ALA A 271 -2.87 -8.46 -29.91
C ALA A 271 -2.21 -8.09 -31.24
N THR A 272 -0.89 -8.25 -31.32
CA THR A 272 -0.11 -7.87 -32.51
C THR A 272 0.01 -9.01 -33.52
N ALA A 273 -0.29 -10.25 -33.09
CA ALA A 273 -0.20 -11.45 -33.91
C ALA A 273 -1.41 -12.37 -33.67
N GLY A 274 -1.64 -13.32 -34.58
CA GLY A 274 -2.62 -14.39 -34.39
C GLY A 274 -2.09 -15.51 -33.51
N VAL A 275 -2.99 -16.19 -32.81
CA VAL A 275 -2.66 -17.39 -32.02
C VAL A 275 -2.71 -18.62 -32.93
N THR A 276 -1.64 -19.39 -32.93
CA THR A 276 -1.59 -20.64 -33.74
C THR A 276 -2.08 -21.82 -32.89
N ASP A 277 -3.04 -22.57 -33.41
CA ASP A 277 -3.54 -23.77 -32.75
C ASP A 277 -2.62 -24.99 -33.00
N SER A 278 -2.91 -26.13 -32.35
CA SER A 278 -2.15 -27.36 -32.47
C SER A 278 -2.20 -28.00 -33.89
N LEU A 279 -3.10 -27.51 -34.75
CA LEU A 279 -3.25 -27.95 -36.15
C LEU A 279 -2.57 -27.01 -37.15
N GLY A 280 -1.96 -25.92 -36.67
CA GLY A 280 -1.30 -24.91 -37.49
C GLY A 280 -2.24 -23.80 -38.02
N ASN A 281 -3.50 -23.72 -37.58
CA ASN A 281 -4.40 -22.64 -37.97
C ASN A 281 -4.11 -21.39 -37.15
N ILE A 282 -4.17 -20.23 -37.81
CA ILE A 282 -3.97 -18.93 -37.17
C ILE A 282 -5.33 -18.31 -36.82
N LEU A 283 -5.60 -18.15 -35.54
CA LEU A 283 -6.78 -17.52 -35.01
C LEU A 283 -6.50 -16.01 -34.81
N THR A 284 -7.38 -15.18 -35.36
CA THR A 284 -7.22 -13.70 -35.32
C THR A 284 -8.42 -12.96 -34.74
N ASN A 285 -9.49 -13.68 -34.38
CA ASN A 285 -10.67 -13.09 -33.79
C ASN A 285 -10.57 -13.13 -32.25
N PHE A 286 -10.26 -12.00 -31.66
CA PHE A 286 -10.00 -11.87 -30.23
C PHE A 286 -10.88 -10.82 -29.57
N THR A 287 -11.25 -11.08 -28.32
CA THR A 287 -11.74 -10.06 -27.40
C THR A 287 -10.77 -9.96 -26.25
N ILE A 288 -10.20 -8.77 -26.03
CA ILE A 288 -9.29 -8.47 -24.93
C ILE A 288 -10.00 -7.52 -23.99
N THR A 289 -10.18 -7.95 -22.74
CA THR A 289 -10.76 -7.12 -21.68
C THR A 289 -9.66 -6.89 -20.64
N PRO A 290 -9.21 -5.65 -20.43
CA PRO A 290 -8.29 -5.35 -19.35
C PRO A 290 -9.00 -5.57 -18.01
N LEU A 291 -8.38 -6.33 -17.11
CA LEU A 291 -8.82 -6.53 -15.73
C LEU A 291 -8.20 -5.47 -14.81
N SER A 292 -6.98 -5.04 -15.14
CA SER A 292 -6.31 -3.95 -14.46
C SER A 292 -5.47 -3.12 -15.41
N ALA A 293 -5.30 -1.84 -15.10
CA ALA A 293 -4.27 -1.04 -15.75
C ALA A 293 -2.87 -1.54 -15.38
N ALA A 294 -1.92 -1.36 -16.29
CA ALA A 294 -0.53 -1.72 -16.03
C ALA A 294 0.04 -0.91 -14.87
N ALA A 295 0.66 -1.60 -13.91
CA ALA A 295 1.24 -1.02 -12.70
C ALA A 295 2.48 -1.80 -12.26
N GLY A 296 3.21 -1.28 -11.24
CA GLY A 296 4.39 -1.94 -10.69
C GLY A 296 5.68 -1.69 -11.46
N GLY A 297 5.62 -0.95 -12.58
CA GLY A 297 6.81 -0.49 -13.26
C GLY A 297 7.58 0.51 -12.42
N ALA A 298 8.90 0.27 -12.26
CA ALA A 298 9.78 1.11 -11.49
C ALA A 298 11.11 1.32 -12.21
N ASP A 299 11.71 2.48 -12.01
CA ASP A 299 13.06 2.73 -12.46
C ASP A 299 14.07 2.00 -11.56
N ARG A 300 15.29 1.85 -12.03
CA ARG A 300 16.35 1.25 -11.23
C ARG A 300 16.57 2.03 -9.94
N GLU A 301 16.93 1.32 -8.89
CA GLU A 301 17.17 1.87 -7.56
C GLU A 301 18.14 3.05 -7.59
N SER A 302 17.82 4.13 -6.89
CA SER A 302 18.68 5.32 -6.80
C SER A 302 19.90 5.06 -5.90
N VAL A 303 20.91 5.92 -5.97
CA VAL A 303 22.11 5.82 -5.10
C VAL A 303 21.74 5.93 -3.63
N ASP A 304 20.81 6.80 -3.29
CA ASP A 304 20.38 6.98 -1.89
C ASP A 304 19.57 5.78 -1.38
N ASP A 305 18.74 5.17 -2.23
CA ASP A 305 18.02 3.95 -1.90
C ASP A 305 19.01 2.77 -1.70
N ILE A 306 20.03 2.63 -2.56
CA ILE A 306 21.08 1.59 -2.41
C ILE A 306 21.78 1.71 -1.06
N LYS A 307 22.14 2.94 -0.64
CA LYS A 307 22.79 3.18 0.67
C LYS A 307 21.92 2.68 1.81
N TYR A 308 20.63 3.00 1.78
CA TYR A 308 19.69 2.60 2.81
C TYR A 308 19.43 1.09 2.79
N SER A 309 19.09 0.55 1.61
CA SER A 309 18.67 -0.84 1.44
C SER A 309 19.80 -1.83 1.72
N ALA A 310 21.05 -1.51 1.31
CA ALA A 310 22.21 -2.38 1.56
C ALA A 310 22.49 -2.54 3.06
N VAL A 311 22.42 -1.47 3.83
CA VAL A 311 22.63 -1.49 5.28
C VAL A 311 21.46 -2.20 5.98
N ALA A 312 20.22 -1.95 5.56
CA ALA A 312 19.05 -2.58 6.13
C ALA A 312 19.06 -4.10 5.91
N GLN A 313 19.34 -4.57 4.69
CA GLN A 313 19.45 -5.99 4.37
C GLN A 313 20.59 -6.68 5.15
N PHE A 314 21.76 -6.03 5.26
CA PHE A 314 22.85 -6.55 6.05
C PHE A 314 22.49 -6.68 7.54
N SER A 315 21.79 -5.69 8.08
CA SER A 315 21.32 -5.70 9.48
C SER A 315 20.31 -6.81 9.74
N ALA A 316 19.42 -7.09 8.79
CA ALA A 316 18.44 -8.17 8.88
C ALA A 316 19.07 -9.58 8.78
N GLN A 317 20.33 -9.70 8.34
CA GLN A 317 21.04 -10.98 8.19
C GLN A 317 20.27 -12.06 7.43
N ASN A 318 19.47 -11.64 6.43
CA ASN A 318 18.59 -12.51 5.64
C ASN A 318 17.57 -13.29 6.49
N ARG A 319 17.09 -12.66 7.58
CA ARG A 319 16.06 -13.19 8.48
C ARG A 319 14.91 -12.20 8.60
N LEU A 320 13.70 -12.71 8.80
CA LEU A 320 12.51 -11.92 9.04
C LEU A 320 12.31 -11.76 10.56
N VAL A 321 12.74 -10.64 11.12
CA VAL A 321 12.71 -10.37 12.56
C VAL A 321 11.80 -9.20 12.89
N SER A 322 11.94 -8.07 12.18
CA SER A 322 11.09 -6.89 12.35
C SER A 322 9.95 -6.87 11.31
N PHE A 323 8.89 -6.14 11.61
CA PHE A 323 7.77 -5.96 10.65
C PHE A 323 8.26 -5.42 9.30
N LYS A 324 9.23 -4.51 9.33
CA LYS A 324 9.83 -3.95 8.13
C LYS A 324 10.64 -4.95 7.31
N ASP A 325 11.26 -5.94 7.95
CA ASP A 325 11.96 -7.01 7.23
C ASP A 325 10.96 -7.83 6.42
N TYR A 326 9.82 -8.19 7.03
CA TYR A 326 8.73 -8.89 6.33
C TYR A 326 8.19 -8.07 5.16
N GLU A 327 7.82 -6.80 5.40
CA GLU A 327 7.30 -5.91 4.35
C GLU A 327 8.27 -5.81 3.16
N SER A 328 9.52 -5.43 3.44
CA SER A 328 10.54 -5.25 2.39
C SER A 328 10.84 -6.55 1.66
N TYR A 329 10.97 -7.67 2.38
CA TYR A 329 11.31 -8.95 1.78
C TYR A 329 10.19 -9.50 0.89
N ILE A 330 8.93 -9.39 1.33
CA ILE A 330 7.77 -9.81 0.55
C ILE A 330 7.65 -8.96 -0.72
N LEU A 331 7.69 -7.62 -0.60
CA LEU A 331 7.61 -6.70 -1.75
C LEU A 331 8.72 -6.95 -2.78
N ASN A 332 9.91 -7.29 -2.31
CA ASN A 332 11.06 -7.54 -3.19
C ASN A 332 10.93 -8.86 -3.95
N ASN A 333 10.37 -9.90 -3.32
CA ASN A 333 10.25 -11.22 -3.92
C ASN A 333 8.90 -11.46 -4.61
N TYR A 334 7.90 -10.60 -4.38
CA TYR A 334 6.58 -10.69 -4.99
C TYR A 334 6.15 -9.33 -5.59
N PRO A 335 6.65 -8.98 -6.79
CA PRO A 335 6.54 -7.63 -7.35
C PRO A 335 5.14 -7.23 -7.81
N THR A 336 4.16 -8.16 -7.82
CA THR A 336 2.76 -7.86 -8.14
C THR A 336 2.00 -7.20 -7.01
N LEU A 337 2.64 -7.03 -5.83
CA LEU A 337 2.06 -6.35 -4.69
C LEU A 337 2.34 -4.84 -4.75
N GLU A 338 1.29 -4.08 -4.51
CA GLU A 338 1.38 -2.63 -4.33
C GLU A 338 1.81 -2.26 -2.91
N SER A 339 1.29 -2.99 -1.92
CA SER A 339 1.53 -2.69 -0.51
C SER A 339 1.42 -3.95 0.35
N VAL A 340 2.20 -3.98 1.42
CA VAL A 340 2.20 -5.05 2.42
C VAL A 340 2.06 -4.42 3.80
N SER A 341 1.25 -4.99 4.66
CA SER A 341 1.15 -4.62 6.07
C SER A 341 1.45 -5.83 6.94
N VAL A 342 2.25 -5.63 7.98
CA VAL A 342 2.69 -6.67 8.90
C VAL A 342 2.51 -6.22 10.34
N TRP A 343 1.93 -7.07 11.20
CA TRP A 343 1.78 -6.77 12.63
C TRP A 343 1.85 -8.05 13.47
N GLY A 344 2.13 -7.89 14.77
CA GLY A 344 2.12 -8.98 15.73
C GLY A 344 0.71 -9.40 16.12
N GLY A 345 0.51 -10.67 16.40
CA GLY A 345 -0.80 -11.17 16.82
C GLY A 345 -1.24 -10.63 18.19
N GLU A 346 -0.33 -10.10 19.00
CA GLU A 346 -0.66 -9.40 20.25
C GLU A 346 -1.50 -8.15 20.05
N ASP A 347 -1.41 -7.52 18.87
CA ASP A 347 -2.20 -6.36 18.51
C ASP A 347 -3.65 -6.69 18.10
N ASN A 348 -3.98 -7.97 17.92
CA ASN A 348 -5.34 -8.38 17.58
C ASN A 348 -6.28 -8.30 18.77
N ILE A 349 -7.56 -8.21 18.50
CA ILE A 349 -8.61 -8.25 19.53
C ILE A 349 -9.55 -9.42 19.21
N PRO A 350 -9.52 -10.53 19.98
CA PRO A 350 -8.61 -10.84 21.10
C PRO A 350 -7.17 -11.13 20.65
N PRO A 351 -6.14 -10.92 21.51
CA PRO A 351 -4.73 -11.18 21.18
C PRO A 351 -4.46 -12.63 20.79
N VAL A 352 -3.62 -12.84 19.75
CA VAL A 352 -3.18 -14.16 19.26
C VAL A 352 -1.65 -14.22 19.31
N TYR A 353 -1.10 -14.77 20.38
CA TYR A 353 0.35 -14.82 20.59
C TYR A 353 1.04 -15.87 19.70
N GLY A 354 2.31 -15.63 19.35
CA GLY A 354 3.13 -16.53 18.55
C GLY A 354 2.83 -16.50 17.05
N LYS A 355 2.05 -15.52 16.60
CA LYS A 355 1.73 -15.31 15.19
C LYS A 355 2.12 -13.92 14.72
N VAL A 356 2.58 -13.85 13.46
CA VAL A 356 2.70 -12.63 12.68
C VAL A 356 1.61 -12.66 11.63
N PHE A 357 0.85 -11.56 11.55
CA PHE A 357 -0.17 -11.37 10.55
C PHE A 357 0.39 -10.51 9.42
N VAL A 358 0.09 -10.91 8.19
CA VAL A 358 0.50 -10.23 6.97
C VAL A 358 -0.74 -9.96 6.14
N SER A 359 -0.91 -8.76 5.67
CA SER A 359 -1.95 -8.42 4.69
C SER A 359 -1.31 -7.90 3.42
N LEU A 360 -1.78 -8.38 2.29
CA LEU A 360 -1.17 -8.19 0.99
C LEU A 360 -2.17 -7.51 0.06
N LYS A 361 -1.79 -6.35 -0.51
CA LYS A 361 -2.58 -5.66 -1.53
C LYS A 361 -1.91 -5.81 -2.89
N PRO A 362 -2.53 -6.51 -3.85
CA PRO A 362 -2.05 -6.55 -5.22
C PRO A 362 -2.39 -5.25 -5.98
N TYR A 363 -1.67 -4.97 -7.06
CA TYR A 363 -1.99 -3.84 -7.94
C TYR A 363 -3.31 -4.01 -8.68
N ALA A 364 -3.64 -5.23 -9.07
CA ALA A 364 -4.70 -5.53 -10.03
C ALA A 364 -6.04 -5.90 -9.39
N ASP A 365 -6.01 -6.51 -8.22
CA ASP A 365 -7.17 -7.10 -7.56
C ASP A 365 -7.33 -6.58 -6.14
N PHE A 366 -8.49 -6.83 -5.55
CA PHE A 366 -8.74 -6.56 -4.14
C PHE A 366 -8.06 -7.59 -3.23
N TYR A 367 -7.96 -8.83 -3.68
CA TYR A 367 -7.48 -9.97 -2.88
C TYR A 367 -6.54 -10.87 -3.68
N ILE A 368 -5.72 -11.61 -2.95
CA ILE A 368 -4.86 -12.67 -3.51
C ILE A 368 -5.54 -14.03 -3.27
N SER A 369 -5.44 -14.94 -4.24
CA SER A 369 -6.00 -16.29 -4.12
C SER A 369 -5.37 -17.08 -2.96
N GLU A 370 -6.12 -18.00 -2.35
CA GLU A 370 -5.62 -18.83 -1.26
C GLU A 370 -4.40 -19.68 -1.65
N SER A 371 -4.35 -20.17 -2.88
CA SER A 371 -3.19 -20.91 -3.40
C SER A 371 -1.93 -20.05 -3.46
N GLU A 372 -2.08 -18.78 -3.84
CA GLU A 372 -1.00 -17.81 -3.90
C GLU A 372 -0.52 -17.42 -2.49
N LYS A 373 -1.44 -17.24 -1.55
CA LYS A 373 -1.10 -16.98 -0.13
C LYS A 373 -0.26 -18.12 0.45
N ILE A 374 -0.66 -19.37 0.20
CA ILE A 374 0.09 -20.55 0.64
C ILE A 374 1.49 -20.54 0.01
N ARG A 375 1.61 -20.27 -1.29
CA ARG A 375 2.89 -20.19 -1.97
C ARG A 375 3.81 -19.11 -1.39
N ILE A 376 3.27 -17.92 -1.09
CA ILE A 376 4.03 -16.84 -0.45
C ILE A 376 4.53 -17.26 0.94
N ILE A 377 3.69 -17.94 1.73
CA ILE A 377 4.09 -18.44 3.04
C ILE A 377 5.20 -19.47 2.90
N ASP A 378 5.03 -20.50 2.06
CA ASP A 378 5.92 -21.64 2.00
C ASP A 378 7.25 -21.33 1.29
N GLU A 379 7.21 -20.57 0.18
CA GLU A 379 8.39 -20.32 -0.66
C GLU A 379 9.15 -19.05 -0.25
N ILE A 380 8.44 -18.02 0.24
CA ILE A 380 9.02 -16.70 0.52
C ILE A 380 9.27 -16.50 2.02
N ILE A 381 8.25 -16.71 2.85
CA ILE A 381 8.30 -16.32 4.26
C ILE A 381 8.95 -17.40 5.13
N THR A 382 8.45 -18.64 5.06
CA THR A 382 8.87 -19.75 5.96
C THR A 382 10.38 -20.01 5.94
N PRO A 383 11.10 -19.98 4.79
CA PRO A 383 12.54 -20.20 4.77
C PRO A 383 13.37 -19.15 5.53
N LYS A 384 12.79 -17.98 5.82
CA LYS A 384 13.46 -16.84 6.47
C LYS A 384 12.85 -16.49 7.83
N ALA A 385 11.73 -17.07 8.19
CA ALA A 385 11.01 -16.79 9.43
C ALA A 385 11.74 -17.38 10.67
N ILE A 386 11.47 -16.80 11.83
CA ILE A 386 11.99 -17.29 13.10
C ILE A 386 11.22 -18.57 13.50
N VAL A 387 11.93 -19.59 13.97
CA VAL A 387 11.44 -20.96 14.23
C VAL A 387 10.17 -21.02 15.11
N THR A 388 9.96 -20.08 16.01
CA THR A 388 8.83 -20.10 16.98
C THR A 388 7.64 -19.24 16.55
N VAL A 389 7.72 -18.57 15.41
CA VAL A 389 6.69 -17.64 14.93
C VAL A 389 6.05 -18.22 13.68
N SER A 390 4.74 -18.36 13.69
CA SER A 390 3.97 -18.76 12.51
C SER A 390 3.38 -17.51 11.81
N THR A 391 3.41 -17.49 10.49
CA THR A 391 2.83 -16.40 9.71
C THR A 391 1.44 -16.78 9.21
N GLN A 392 0.52 -15.83 9.27
CA GLN A 392 -0.83 -15.97 8.71
C GLN A 392 -1.10 -14.79 7.78
N ILE A 393 -1.46 -15.07 6.54
CA ILE A 393 -1.90 -14.04 5.59
C ILE A 393 -3.40 -13.83 5.75
N VAL A 394 -3.81 -12.57 5.89
CA VAL A 394 -5.21 -12.16 6.00
C VAL A 394 -5.54 -11.16 4.88
N ASP A 395 -6.79 -11.17 4.44
CA ASP A 395 -7.23 -10.27 3.40
C ASP A 395 -7.26 -8.80 3.85
N PRO A 396 -7.02 -7.86 2.93
CA PRO A 396 -7.26 -6.45 3.17
C PRO A 396 -8.74 -6.19 3.47
N GLU A 397 -8.99 -5.25 4.37
CA GLU A 397 -10.31 -4.68 4.62
C GLU A 397 -10.40 -3.29 4.00
N TYR A 398 -11.43 -3.04 3.20
CA TYR A 398 -11.60 -1.75 2.55
C TYR A 398 -12.53 -0.83 3.34
N LEU A 399 -12.05 0.40 3.53
CA LEU A 399 -12.78 1.51 4.11
C LEU A 399 -13.03 2.54 3.02
N TYR A 400 -14.27 2.62 2.54
CA TYR A 400 -14.64 3.50 1.43
C TYR A 400 -14.94 4.89 1.94
N LEU A 401 -14.45 5.92 1.26
CA LEU A 401 -14.81 7.30 1.53
C LEU A 401 -15.98 7.73 0.64
N VAL A 402 -16.95 8.37 1.26
CA VAL A 402 -18.07 9.04 0.58
C VAL A 402 -17.89 10.54 0.83
N ILE A 403 -17.71 11.31 -0.22
CA ILE A 403 -17.31 12.71 -0.18
C ILE A 403 -18.40 13.57 -0.80
N GLU A 404 -18.99 14.46 -0.01
CA GLU A 404 -19.94 15.47 -0.45
C GLU A 404 -19.26 16.83 -0.46
N ASN A 405 -18.98 17.36 -1.65
CA ASN A 405 -18.35 18.67 -1.82
C ASN A 405 -19.40 19.74 -2.09
N LEU A 406 -19.30 20.85 -1.37
CA LEU A 406 -19.97 22.10 -1.68
C LEU A 406 -18.92 23.10 -2.15
N VAL A 407 -18.96 23.49 -3.43
CA VAL A 407 -17.94 24.31 -4.06
C VAL A 407 -18.53 25.65 -4.51
N GLN A 408 -17.97 26.73 -4.03
CA GLN A 408 -18.33 28.09 -4.41
C GLN A 408 -17.48 28.54 -5.60
N TYR A 409 -18.12 28.99 -6.67
CA TYR A 409 -17.43 29.39 -7.87
C TYR A 409 -18.02 30.64 -8.54
N ASP A 410 -17.17 31.38 -9.26
CA ASP A 410 -17.53 32.54 -10.06
C ASP A 410 -17.72 32.13 -11.53
N PRO A 411 -18.95 32.07 -12.04
CA PRO A 411 -19.22 31.64 -13.41
C PRO A 411 -18.66 32.61 -14.48
N THR A 412 -18.27 33.82 -14.09
CA THR A 412 -17.73 34.81 -15.04
C THR A 412 -16.23 34.59 -15.32
N LYS A 413 -15.55 33.82 -14.49
CA LYS A 413 -14.12 33.54 -14.59
C LYS A 413 -13.77 32.20 -15.20
N THR A 414 -14.76 31.42 -15.59
CA THR A 414 -14.56 30.12 -16.25
C THR A 414 -15.30 30.04 -17.57
N THR A 415 -14.74 29.29 -18.51
CA THR A 415 -15.41 28.92 -19.78
C THR A 415 -16.05 27.53 -19.67
N GLY A 416 -15.86 26.84 -18.56
CA GLY A 416 -16.38 25.50 -18.30
C GLY A 416 -17.88 25.50 -18.01
N THR A 417 -18.56 24.43 -18.43
CA THR A 417 -19.94 24.17 -18.03
C THR A 417 -19.98 23.62 -16.60
N VAL A 418 -21.12 23.77 -15.91
CA VAL A 418 -21.35 23.15 -14.58
C VAL A 418 -20.95 21.67 -14.56
N THR A 419 -21.32 20.92 -15.60
CA THR A 419 -20.97 19.51 -15.71
C THR A 419 -19.47 19.27 -15.88
N SER A 420 -18.77 20.09 -16.67
CA SER A 420 -17.32 19.96 -16.87
C SER A 420 -16.55 20.26 -15.58
N ILE A 421 -16.98 21.25 -14.80
CA ILE A 421 -16.37 21.57 -13.51
C ILE A 421 -16.59 20.43 -12.51
N LYS A 422 -17.81 19.88 -12.40
CA LYS A 422 -18.11 18.71 -11.54
C LYS A 422 -17.23 17.50 -11.92
N ASN A 423 -17.10 17.23 -13.20
CA ASN A 423 -16.26 16.12 -13.68
C ASN A 423 -14.76 16.37 -13.40
N ALA A 424 -14.27 17.58 -13.53
CA ALA A 424 -12.90 17.94 -13.21
C ALA A 424 -12.63 17.76 -11.70
N ILE A 425 -13.54 18.21 -10.83
CA ILE A 425 -13.45 18.00 -9.39
C ILE A 425 -13.46 16.51 -9.05
N ARG A 426 -14.39 15.72 -9.63
CA ARG A 426 -14.42 14.27 -9.43
C ARG A 426 -13.08 13.64 -9.82
N SER A 427 -12.54 13.98 -10.98
CA SER A 427 -11.25 13.46 -11.45
C SER A 427 -10.09 13.86 -10.53
N ALA A 428 -10.09 15.07 -9.98
CA ALA A 428 -9.08 15.54 -9.05
C ALA A 428 -9.13 14.78 -7.73
N VAL A 429 -10.33 14.57 -7.18
CA VAL A 429 -10.53 13.79 -5.94
C VAL A 429 -10.14 12.31 -6.14
N LEU A 430 -10.48 11.69 -7.27
CA LEU A 430 -10.04 10.34 -7.60
C LEU A 430 -8.52 10.24 -7.76
N SER A 431 -7.91 11.23 -8.41
CA SER A 431 -6.45 11.31 -8.54
C SER A 431 -5.75 11.43 -7.18
N TYR A 432 -6.30 12.23 -6.26
CA TYR A 432 -5.84 12.29 -4.88
C TYR A 432 -5.98 10.92 -4.19
N GLY A 433 -7.12 10.25 -4.34
CA GLY A 433 -7.35 8.92 -3.81
C GLY A 433 -6.31 7.91 -4.29
N ASN A 434 -6.03 7.89 -5.58
CA ASN A 434 -5.05 6.97 -6.17
C ASN A 434 -3.59 7.28 -5.78
N ALA A 435 -3.25 8.54 -5.53
CA ALA A 435 -1.90 8.93 -5.14
C ALA A 435 -1.60 8.72 -3.66
N GLU A 436 -2.52 9.12 -2.78
CA GLU A 436 -2.30 9.20 -1.35
C GLU A 436 -2.93 8.04 -0.56
N LEU A 437 -4.04 7.47 -1.07
CA LEU A 437 -4.79 6.38 -0.46
C LEU A 437 -4.45 5.04 -1.13
N ASN A 438 -5.36 4.07 -1.12
CA ASN A 438 -5.23 2.75 -1.77
C ASN A 438 -4.02 1.89 -1.33
N LYS A 439 -3.39 2.21 -0.21
CA LYS A 439 -2.25 1.49 0.36
C LYS A 439 -2.38 1.36 1.88
N PHE A 440 -1.69 0.39 2.45
CA PHE A 440 -1.63 0.27 3.91
C PHE A 440 -0.87 1.46 4.53
N GLY A 441 -1.28 1.85 5.74
CA GLY A 441 -0.69 2.98 6.44
C GLY A 441 -1.05 4.34 5.85
N ALA A 442 -1.92 4.38 4.84
CA ALA A 442 -2.40 5.62 4.24
C ALA A 442 -3.17 6.48 5.25
N ARG A 443 -3.12 7.78 5.02
CA ARG A 443 -3.80 8.75 5.86
C ARG A 443 -4.59 9.72 5.01
N PHE A 444 -5.90 9.72 5.18
CA PHE A 444 -6.75 10.75 4.61
C PHE A 444 -6.70 12.01 5.46
N VAL A 445 -6.52 13.16 4.81
CA VAL A 445 -6.51 14.48 5.46
C VAL A 445 -7.43 15.39 4.66
N LEU A 446 -8.54 15.80 5.29
CA LEU A 446 -9.58 16.61 4.65
C LEU A 446 -9.04 17.89 3.99
N SER A 447 -8.16 18.63 4.69
CA SER A 447 -7.60 19.89 4.15
C SER A 447 -6.75 19.70 2.90
N LYS A 448 -6.03 18.57 2.75
CA LYS A 448 -5.27 18.26 1.53
C LYS A 448 -6.20 17.95 0.35
N MET A 449 -7.28 17.24 0.63
CA MET A 449 -8.26 16.93 -0.39
C MET A 449 -8.99 18.19 -0.86
N GLN A 450 -9.36 19.08 0.06
CA GLN A 450 -9.95 20.39 -0.27
C GLN A 450 -9.00 21.26 -1.09
N ASP A 451 -7.71 21.30 -0.75
CA ASP A 451 -6.68 22.00 -1.54
C ASP A 451 -6.60 21.47 -2.99
N THR A 452 -6.77 20.14 -3.16
CA THR A 452 -6.83 19.51 -4.49
C THR A 452 -8.10 19.93 -5.27
N VAL A 453 -9.24 20.05 -4.59
CA VAL A 453 -10.49 20.52 -5.20
C VAL A 453 -10.38 21.99 -5.60
N ASP A 454 -9.91 22.86 -4.71
CA ASP A 454 -9.73 24.29 -4.96
C ASP A 454 -8.73 24.54 -6.07
N GLY A 455 -7.69 23.71 -6.18
CA GLY A 455 -6.68 23.75 -7.24
C GLY A 455 -7.17 23.34 -8.63
N THR A 456 -8.40 22.81 -8.78
CA THR A 456 -8.92 22.31 -10.06
C THR A 456 -9.17 23.46 -11.06
N ASP A 457 -9.63 24.60 -10.60
CA ASP A 457 -9.73 25.86 -11.38
C ASP A 457 -9.48 27.06 -10.46
N ASN A 458 -8.21 27.40 -10.29
CA ASN A 458 -7.75 28.48 -9.41
C ASN A 458 -8.33 29.87 -9.73
N ASN A 459 -8.91 30.06 -10.92
CA ASN A 459 -9.51 31.33 -11.30
C ASN A 459 -10.99 31.41 -10.94
N ALA A 460 -11.70 30.31 -11.07
CA ALA A 460 -13.15 30.26 -10.92
C ALA A 460 -13.58 29.76 -9.54
N ILE A 461 -12.89 28.79 -8.95
CA ILE A 461 -13.22 28.25 -7.63
C ILE A 461 -12.72 29.22 -6.55
N ILE A 462 -13.62 29.64 -5.69
CA ILE A 462 -13.33 30.58 -4.59
C ILE A 462 -12.98 29.82 -3.31
N GLY A 463 -13.61 28.66 -3.12
CA GLY A 463 -13.35 27.77 -1.99
C GLY A 463 -14.31 26.59 -1.97
N SER A 464 -13.98 25.60 -1.19
CA SER A 464 -14.79 24.39 -1.04
C SER A 464 -14.98 23.99 0.42
N GLU A 465 -16.14 23.43 0.72
CA GLU A 465 -16.42 22.71 1.95
C GLU A 465 -16.72 21.25 1.60
N ALA A 466 -16.30 20.31 2.44
CA ALA A 466 -16.58 18.91 2.21
C ALA A 466 -17.00 18.21 3.51
N ILE A 467 -18.03 17.38 3.38
CA ILE A 467 -18.43 16.39 4.38
C ILE A 467 -17.89 15.05 3.91
N VAL A 468 -17.13 14.38 4.77
CA VAL A 468 -16.55 13.07 4.48
C VAL A 468 -17.16 12.04 5.40
N ARG A 469 -17.83 11.07 4.79
CA ARG A 469 -18.35 9.90 5.48
C ARG A 469 -17.53 8.68 5.14
N VAL A 470 -17.60 7.69 6.01
CA VAL A 470 -16.87 6.43 5.89
C VAL A 470 -17.87 5.30 5.72
N GLN A 471 -17.62 4.44 4.76
CA GLN A 471 -18.51 3.33 4.43
C GLN A 471 -17.78 2.00 4.55
N LYS A 472 -18.39 1.04 5.22
CA LYS A 472 -18.01 -0.39 5.22
C LYS A 472 -19.09 -1.20 4.51
N ARG A 473 -18.67 -2.26 3.83
CA ARG A 473 -19.55 -3.17 3.09
C ARG A 473 -19.42 -4.57 3.67
N PHE A 474 -20.51 -5.27 3.79
CA PHE A 474 -20.51 -6.68 4.16
C PHE A 474 -21.55 -7.46 3.36
N GLU A 475 -21.23 -8.69 3.05
CA GLU A 475 -22.13 -9.62 2.36
C GLU A 475 -22.93 -10.39 3.42
N PRO A 476 -24.24 -10.23 3.46
CA PRO A 476 -25.06 -10.95 4.44
C PRO A 476 -25.31 -12.39 3.98
N THR A 477 -25.35 -13.32 4.94
CA THR A 477 -25.87 -14.67 4.69
C THR A 477 -27.37 -14.62 4.53
N LEU A 478 -27.84 -14.88 3.33
CA LEU A 478 -29.28 -14.81 3.03
C LEU A 478 -30.07 -15.92 3.70
N ASN A 479 -31.25 -15.60 4.18
CA ASN A 479 -32.22 -16.52 4.79
C ASN A 479 -31.72 -17.24 6.06
N ALA A 480 -30.73 -16.69 6.74
CA ALA A 480 -30.21 -17.17 8.01
C ALA A 480 -30.07 -16.00 8.99
N SER A 481 -30.43 -16.24 10.26
CA SER A 481 -30.19 -15.26 11.32
C SER A 481 -28.71 -15.29 11.71
N GLN A 482 -28.02 -14.16 11.59
CA GLN A 482 -26.59 -14.04 11.85
C GLN A 482 -26.27 -12.77 12.65
N ASN A 483 -25.18 -12.83 13.40
CA ASN A 483 -24.59 -11.68 14.06
C ASN A 483 -23.41 -11.19 13.22
N TYR A 484 -23.30 -9.87 13.03
CA TYR A 484 -22.20 -9.27 12.31
C TYR A 484 -21.52 -8.23 13.19
N THR A 485 -20.18 -8.23 13.18
CA THR A 485 -19.37 -7.20 13.83
C THR A 485 -18.58 -6.47 12.75
N ILE A 486 -18.91 -5.20 12.54
CA ILE A 486 -18.29 -4.35 11.52
C ILE A 486 -17.41 -3.31 12.25
N ASN A 487 -16.12 -3.39 12.06
CA ASN A 487 -15.17 -2.47 12.64
C ASN A 487 -14.74 -1.43 11.60
N PHE A 488 -15.02 -0.17 11.87
CA PHE A 488 -14.59 0.95 11.02
C PHE A 488 -13.15 1.36 11.29
N ASN A 489 -12.57 0.94 12.42
CA ASN A 489 -11.21 1.31 12.86
C ASN A 489 -11.02 2.85 13.01
N VAL A 490 -12.10 3.60 13.10
CA VAL A 490 -12.13 5.05 13.35
C VAL A 490 -13.24 5.36 14.32
N PRO A 491 -13.06 6.33 15.23
CA PRO A 491 -14.14 6.80 16.09
C PRO A 491 -15.30 7.35 15.28
N ILE A 492 -16.51 6.94 15.64
CA ILE A 492 -17.75 7.32 14.94
C ILE A 492 -18.29 8.58 15.60
N HIS A 493 -18.67 9.57 14.79
CA HIS A 493 -19.38 10.73 15.26
C HIS A 493 -20.75 10.31 15.81
N ARG A 494 -21.12 10.79 16.98
CA ARG A 494 -22.43 10.49 17.55
C ARG A 494 -23.53 11.09 16.72
N GLY A 495 -24.44 10.23 16.27
CA GLY A 495 -25.50 10.60 15.36
C GLY A 495 -26.36 11.76 15.86
N THR A 496 -26.55 12.73 14.99
CA THR A 496 -27.59 13.74 15.09
C THR A 496 -28.75 13.36 14.15
N ILE A 497 -29.79 14.17 14.10
CA ILE A 497 -30.91 13.91 13.16
C ILE A 497 -30.43 13.89 11.71
N SER A 498 -29.44 14.71 11.36
CA SER A 498 -28.89 14.85 10.00
C SER A 498 -27.69 13.95 9.71
N ASN A 499 -26.89 13.59 10.72
CA ASN A 499 -25.59 12.91 10.56
C ASN A 499 -25.56 11.63 11.40
N LYS A 500 -26.46 10.70 11.13
CA LYS A 500 -26.53 9.41 11.82
C LYS A 500 -26.04 8.28 10.94
N LEU A 501 -25.67 7.16 11.56
CA LEU A 501 -25.40 5.92 10.86
C LEU A 501 -26.63 5.50 10.07
N THR A 502 -26.43 5.15 8.82
CA THR A 502 -27.47 4.61 7.92
C THR A 502 -26.88 3.52 7.02
N SER A 503 -27.76 2.77 6.37
CA SER A 503 -27.35 1.75 5.40
C SER A 503 -28.05 1.89 4.05
N THR A 504 -27.57 1.13 3.06
CA THR A 504 -28.36 0.80 1.87
C THR A 504 -29.55 -0.06 2.22
N GLU A 505 -30.54 -0.11 1.35
CA GLU A 505 -31.77 -0.89 1.52
C GLU A 505 -31.50 -2.39 1.40
N PHE A 506 -32.20 -3.16 2.24
CA PHE A 506 -32.24 -4.63 2.21
C PHE A 506 -33.60 -5.15 2.68
N VAL A 507 -33.89 -6.42 2.42
CA VAL A 507 -35.19 -7.00 2.70
C VAL A 507 -35.12 -7.91 3.93
N VAL A 508 -36.01 -7.68 4.90
CA VAL A 508 -36.23 -8.56 6.07
C VAL A 508 -37.72 -8.88 6.22
N ASN A 509 -38.06 -9.90 6.98
CA ASN A 509 -39.42 -10.13 7.38
C ASN A 509 -39.75 -9.35 8.66
N ASP A 510 -40.94 -8.69 8.69
CA ASP A 510 -41.44 -8.13 9.93
C ASP A 510 -41.98 -9.23 10.89
N SER A 511 -42.42 -8.85 12.07
CA SER A 511 -42.96 -9.77 13.09
C SER A 511 -44.20 -10.57 12.62
N GLN A 512 -44.83 -10.16 11.52
CA GLN A 512 -45.97 -10.84 10.90
C GLN A 512 -45.54 -11.72 9.72
N GLY A 513 -44.24 -11.81 9.41
CA GLY A 513 -43.70 -12.57 8.30
C GLY A 513 -43.83 -11.87 6.94
N VAL A 514 -44.18 -10.59 6.91
CA VAL A 514 -44.24 -9.80 5.67
C VAL A 514 -42.87 -9.25 5.31
N ALA A 515 -42.46 -9.43 4.06
CA ALA A 515 -41.22 -8.87 3.54
C ALA A 515 -41.26 -7.33 3.51
N ARG A 516 -40.31 -6.68 4.11
CA ARG A 516 -40.14 -5.23 4.16
C ARG A 516 -38.75 -4.83 3.68
N THR A 517 -38.68 -3.85 2.81
CA THR A 517 -37.44 -3.18 2.44
C THR A 517 -37.11 -2.18 3.53
N VAL A 518 -36.01 -2.39 4.21
CA VAL A 518 -35.58 -1.63 5.40
C VAL A 518 -34.18 -1.07 5.23
N ILE A 519 -33.84 -0.09 6.08
CA ILE A 519 -32.49 0.42 6.29
C ILE A 519 -32.14 0.28 7.77
N PHE A 520 -30.83 0.18 8.07
CA PHE A 520 -30.35 0.43 9.43
C PHE A 520 -30.41 1.93 9.72
N ASP A 521 -30.87 2.28 10.88
CA ASP A 521 -31.08 3.65 11.34
C ASP A 521 -30.62 3.78 12.79
N GLU A 522 -29.69 4.68 13.02
CA GLU A 522 -29.24 5.00 14.38
C GLU A 522 -30.30 5.77 15.14
N ILE A 523 -30.52 5.38 16.38
CA ILE A 523 -31.30 6.20 17.32
C ILE A 523 -30.36 7.27 17.84
N PRO A 524 -30.58 8.57 17.49
CA PRO A 524 -29.75 9.64 17.98
C PRO A 524 -29.68 9.63 19.50
N GLN A 525 -28.50 9.50 20.06
CA GLN A 525 -28.28 9.55 21.50
C GLN A 525 -27.98 11.00 21.89
N SER A 526 -28.71 11.52 22.86
CA SER A 526 -28.31 12.76 23.53
C SER A 526 -27.02 12.53 24.29
N TYR A 527 -26.10 13.49 24.22
CA TYR A 527 -24.76 13.43 24.76
C TYR A 527 -24.64 12.85 26.17
N SER A 528 -23.59 12.11 26.39
CA SER A 528 -23.01 11.54 27.61
C SER A 528 -23.67 11.92 28.91
N GLY A 529 -24.55 11.08 29.44
CA GLY A 529 -25.11 11.15 30.77
C GLY A 529 -24.44 10.15 31.72
N ILE A 530 -24.65 10.31 33.00
CA ILE A 530 -24.21 9.35 34.01
C ILE A 530 -25.09 8.12 33.95
N SER A 531 -24.51 6.95 33.67
CA SER A 531 -25.25 5.69 33.57
C SER A 531 -25.42 4.99 34.91
N SER A 532 -24.39 5.06 35.75
CA SER A 532 -24.39 4.46 37.08
C SER A 532 -23.33 5.14 37.96
N ILE A 533 -23.46 4.94 39.26
CA ILE A 533 -22.44 5.33 40.25
C ILE A 533 -22.04 4.07 40.99
N ASN A 534 -20.79 3.67 40.85
CA ASN A 534 -20.20 2.54 41.56
C ASN A 534 -19.79 3.04 42.96
N VAL A 535 -20.36 2.47 44.02
CA VAL A 535 -19.95 2.79 45.42
C VAL A 535 -18.58 2.15 45.64
N THR A 536 -17.55 2.99 45.75
CA THR A 536 -16.15 2.53 45.98
C THR A 536 -15.83 2.36 47.45
N SER A 537 -16.52 3.12 48.31
CA SER A 537 -16.52 2.92 49.74
C SER A 537 -17.94 3.14 50.29
N PRO A 538 -18.52 2.21 51.03
CA PRO A 538 -19.89 2.32 51.50
C PRO A 538 -20.05 3.32 52.66
N GLY A 539 -18.97 3.73 53.30
CA GLY A 539 -19.00 4.60 54.50
C GLY A 539 -19.65 3.94 55.71
N THR A 540 -19.91 4.69 56.74
CA THR A 540 -20.57 4.18 57.98
C THR A 540 -21.31 5.29 58.70
N GLY A 541 -22.29 4.94 59.56
CA GLY A 541 -22.98 5.84 60.42
C GLY A 541 -24.12 6.66 59.78
N TYR A 542 -24.59 6.28 58.60
CA TYR A 542 -25.71 6.96 57.94
C TYR A 542 -27.05 6.62 58.58
N THR A 543 -27.72 7.61 59.12
CA THR A 543 -29.05 7.47 59.74
C THR A 543 -30.15 8.10 58.90
N THR A 544 -29.82 9.03 58.02
CA THR A 544 -30.72 9.63 57.01
C THR A 544 -30.04 9.65 55.67
N THR A 545 -30.80 9.74 54.58
CA THR A 545 -30.29 9.75 53.20
C THR A 545 -29.32 10.95 53.00
N PRO A 546 -28.05 10.72 52.67
CA PRO A 546 -27.12 11.78 52.34
C PRO A 546 -27.45 12.40 50.98
N THR A 547 -27.05 13.64 50.79
CA THR A 547 -27.12 14.34 49.53
C THR A 547 -26.00 13.85 48.62
N VAL A 548 -26.32 13.34 47.44
CA VAL A 548 -25.38 12.99 46.38
C VAL A 548 -25.32 14.18 45.40
N THR A 549 -24.14 14.77 45.27
CA THR A 549 -23.92 15.86 44.32
C THR A 549 -22.97 15.38 43.24
N ILE A 550 -23.36 15.53 41.97
CA ILE A 550 -22.55 15.20 40.80
C ILE A 550 -22.08 16.49 40.17
N THR A 551 -20.75 16.68 40.10
CA THR A 551 -20.11 17.86 39.52
C THR A 551 -19.18 17.41 38.38
N GLY A 552 -19.07 18.23 37.32
CA GLY A 552 -18.26 17.93 36.16
C GLY A 552 -18.36 19.01 35.10
N ASP A 553 -18.08 18.65 33.87
CA ASP A 553 -18.22 19.51 32.68
C ASP A 553 -19.62 19.46 32.07
N GLY A 554 -20.42 18.43 32.42
CA GLY A 554 -21.82 18.29 32.00
C GLY A 554 -22.81 18.96 32.99
N THR A 555 -24.10 18.83 32.71
CA THR A 555 -25.19 19.43 33.49
C THR A 555 -26.38 18.48 33.69
N GLY A 556 -27.13 18.69 34.77
CA GLY A 556 -28.45 18.06 34.97
C GLY A 556 -28.43 16.60 35.46
N ALA A 557 -27.30 16.07 35.92
CA ALA A 557 -27.27 14.74 36.56
C ALA A 557 -27.71 14.83 38.03
N GLU A 558 -28.60 13.93 38.43
CA GLU A 558 -29.11 13.78 39.80
C GLU A 558 -29.10 12.30 40.20
N ALA A 559 -28.80 12.08 41.50
CA ALA A 559 -28.74 10.73 42.05
C ALA A 559 -29.17 10.70 43.53
N GLU A 560 -29.67 9.55 43.96
CA GLU A 560 -30.12 9.33 45.35
C GLU A 560 -29.42 8.08 45.92
N ALA A 561 -28.91 8.21 47.16
CA ALA A 561 -28.26 7.13 47.88
C ALA A 561 -29.26 6.20 48.58
N VAL A 562 -29.05 4.89 48.48
CA VAL A 562 -29.82 3.89 49.20
C VAL A 562 -29.00 3.38 50.42
N ILE A 563 -29.55 3.54 51.64
CA ILE A 563 -28.90 3.17 52.84
C ILE A 563 -29.47 1.82 53.37
N VAL A 564 -28.59 0.94 53.75
CA VAL A 564 -28.96 -0.33 54.41
C VAL A 564 -27.98 -0.52 55.58
N ASN A 565 -28.53 -0.71 56.79
CA ASN A 565 -27.75 -0.90 58.01
C ASN A 565 -26.67 0.16 58.30
N GLY A 566 -26.97 1.40 57.97
CA GLY A 566 -26.07 2.53 58.23
C GLY A 566 -24.90 2.69 57.27
N VAL A 567 -24.90 1.98 56.13
CA VAL A 567 -23.93 2.12 55.05
C VAL A 567 -24.67 2.38 53.72
N ILE A 568 -24.00 3.01 52.75
CA ILE A 568 -24.56 3.22 51.41
C ILE A 568 -24.38 1.94 50.61
N GLN A 569 -25.49 1.28 50.24
CA GLN A 569 -25.49 0.04 49.47
C GLN A 569 -25.40 0.32 47.98
N SER A 570 -26.14 1.32 47.49
CA SER A 570 -26.15 1.72 46.09
C SER A 570 -26.47 3.21 45.97
N ILE A 571 -26.16 3.76 44.79
CA ILE A 571 -26.57 5.13 44.42
C ILE A 571 -27.31 5.00 43.09
N ASN A 572 -28.59 5.37 43.11
CA ASN A 572 -29.48 5.30 41.97
C ASN A 572 -29.49 6.61 41.21
N ILE A 573 -29.30 6.60 39.90
CA ILE A 573 -29.41 7.77 39.06
C ILE A 573 -30.89 8.09 38.87
N THR A 574 -31.30 9.31 39.24
CA THR A 574 -32.64 9.84 39.03
C THR A 574 -32.78 10.69 37.77
N ALA A 575 -31.68 11.37 37.37
CA ALA A 575 -31.51 12.02 36.09
C ALA A 575 -30.07 11.83 35.57
N ARG A 576 -29.93 11.42 34.33
CA ARG A 576 -28.62 11.08 33.75
C ARG A 576 -27.78 12.32 33.43
N GLY A 577 -28.41 13.49 33.23
CA GLY A 577 -27.75 14.69 32.72
C GLY A 577 -27.29 14.57 31.28
N ILE A 578 -26.58 15.59 30.81
CA ILE A 578 -26.03 15.68 29.44
C ILE A 578 -24.63 16.30 29.47
N ASP A 579 -23.85 16.03 28.41
CA ASP A 579 -22.55 16.66 28.14
C ASP A 579 -21.43 16.41 29.18
N TYR A 580 -21.48 15.25 29.87
CA TYR A 580 -20.41 14.84 30.76
C TYR A 580 -19.28 14.13 30.01
N THR A 581 -18.04 14.63 30.10
CA THR A 581 -16.83 13.88 29.77
C THR A 581 -16.09 13.42 31.02
N ARG A 582 -16.34 14.09 32.14
CA ARG A 582 -15.87 13.73 33.49
C ARG A 582 -16.90 14.11 34.51
N ALA A 583 -17.01 13.30 35.56
CA ALA A 583 -17.87 13.59 36.68
C ALA A 583 -17.24 13.18 38.01
N VAL A 584 -17.48 13.99 39.03
CA VAL A 584 -17.03 13.71 40.40
C VAL A 584 -18.28 13.60 41.27
N VAL A 585 -18.38 12.49 42.00
CA VAL A 585 -19.46 12.27 42.97
C VAL A 585 -19.05 12.71 44.36
N THR A 586 -19.83 13.58 44.94
CA THR A 586 -19.62 14.05 46.32
C THR A 586 -20.82 13.68 47.18
N ILE A 587 -20.59 12.98 48.28
CA ILE A 587 -21.62 12.48 49.19
C ILE A 587 -21.50 13.25 50.49
N THR A 588 -22.57 13.96 50.90
CA THR A 588 -22.57 14.82 52.07
C THR A 588 -23.81 14.64 52.92
N GLY A 589 -23.72 14.86 54.25
CA GLY A 589 -24.84 14.77 55.16
C GLY A 589 -25.17 13.35 55.61
N GLY A 590 -26.40 13.10 56.04
CA GLY A 590 -26.88 11.78 56.47
C GLY A 590 -26.31 11.27 57.79
N SER A 591 -25.59 12.11 58.57
CA SER A 591 -24.90 11.81 59.85
C SER A 591 -23.79 10.76 59.74
N GLY A 592 -23.55 10.19 58.54
CA GLY A 592 -22.47 9.27 58.24
C GLY A 592 -21.23 9.93 57.62
N TYR A 593 -20.18 9.13 57.42
CA TYR A 593 -18.93 9.59 56.78
C TYR A 593 -18.20 8.47 56.04
N GLY A 594 -17.30 8.86 55.14
CA GLY A 594 -16.38 7.95 54.44
C GLY A 594 -16.95 7.21 53.24
N ALA A 595 -18.16 7.54 52.80
CA ALA A 595 -18.68 7.02 51.54
C ALA A 595 -18.08 7.75 50.34
N THR A 596 -17.70 6.97 49.34
CA THR A 596 -17.23 7.48 48.05
C THR A 596 -17.83 6.67 46.91
N GLY A 597 -17.99 7.31 45.75
CA GLY A 597 -18.51 6.68 44.55
C GLY A 597 -17.91 7.29 43.30
N ASP A 598 -17.71 6.42 42.28
CA ASP A 598 -17.23 6.82 40.95
C ASP A 598 -18.39 6.78 39.96
N ALA A 599 -18.58 7.90 39.26
CA ALA A 599 -19.58 8.01 38.22
C ALA A 599 -19.11 7.27 36.92
N VAL A 600 -19.97 6.46 36.39
CA VAL A 600 -19.78 5.83 35.06
C VAL A 600 -20.55 6.71 34.06
N ILE A 601 -19.82 7.29 33.14
CA ILE A 601 -20.39 8.06 32.03
C ILE A 601 -20.61 7.11 30.87
N ASP A 602 -21.87 6.93 30.47
CA ASP A 602 -22.24 6.07 29.37
C ASP A 602 -22.52 6.93 28.13
N SER A 603 -21.45 7.18 27.44
CA SER A 603 -21.47 7.91 26.19
C SER A 603 -20.95 7.06 25.04
N ARG A 604 -20.56 5.82 25.34
CA ARG A 604 -19.79 4.96 24.46
C ARG A 604 -20.65 4.20 23.47
N THR A 605 -21.87 3.85 23.81
CA THR A 605 -22.71 2.97 22.98
C THR A 605 -23.98 3.65 22.48
N GLY A 606 -24.31 3.41 21.20
CA GLY A 606 -25.56 3.75 20.53
C GLY A 606 -26.42 2.52 20.22
N VAL A 607 -27.65 2.72 19.78
CA VAL A 607 -28.58 1.67 19.39
C VAL A 607 -28.94 1.81 17.92
N LEU A 608 -28.89 0.70 17.19
CA LEU A 608 -29.39 0.59 15.82
C LEU A 608 -30.74 -0.10 15.80
N ARG A 609 -31.60 0.36 14.92
CA ARG A 609 -32.91 -0.23 14.59
C ARG A 609 -33.00 -0.46 13.09
N THR A 610 -33.95 -1.29 12.64
CA THR A 610 -34.33 -1.37 11.24
C THR A 610 -35.63 -0.62 11.05
N ILE A 611 -35.70 0.22 10.03
CA ILE A 611 -36.88 1.04 9.69
C ILE A 611 -37.22 0.93 8.22
N TYR A 612 -38.50 1.21 7.89
CA TYR A 612 -38.95 1.50 6.52
C TYR A 612 -39.92 2.69 6.55
N TYR A 613 -40.14 3.27 5.40
CA TYR A 613 -41.17 4.31 5.23
C TYR A 613 -42.37 3.70 4.54
N ASP A 614 -43.57 3.91 5.13
CA ASP A 614 -44.81 3.44 4.55
C ASP A 614 -45.26 4.33 3.37
N THR A 615 -46.42 4.00 2.77
CA THR A 615 -46.98 4.74 1.63
C THR A 615 -47.32 6.21 1.92
N ASN A 616 -47.39 6.59 3.19
CA ASN A 616 -47.64 7.97 3.65
C ASN A 616 -46.34 8.68 3.99
N ALA A 617 -45.14 8.06 3.72
CA ALA A 617 -43.83 8.49 4.13
C ALA A 617 -43.68 8.58 5.67
N GLU A 618 -44.47 7.81 6.44
CA GLU A 618 -44.31 7.70 7.88
C GLU A 618 -43.31 6.59 8.21
N ARG A 619 -42.39 6.90 9.14
CA ARG A 619 -41.35 5.97 9.56
C ARG A 619 -41.95 4.85 10.43
N GLN A 620 -41.73 3.61 10.01
CA GLN A 620 -42.12 2.39 10.71
C GLN A 620 -40.91 1.62 11.19
N ILE A 621 -40.94 1.08 12.40
CA ILE A 621 -39.84 0.30 13.00
C ILE A 621 -40.19 -1.18 12.84
N VAL A 622 -39.23 -1.95 12.28
CA VAL A 622 -39.34 -3.41 12.19
C VAL A 622 -38.68 -4.06 13.39
N ASP A 623 -37.46 -3.67 13.70
CA ASP A 623 -36.71 -4.09 14.90
C ASP A 623 -36.09 -2.86 15.59
N SER A 624 -36.40 -2.69 16.87
CA SER A 624 -35.91 -1.57 17.68
C SER A 624 -34.52 -1.77 18.27
N THR A 625 -33.97 -3.00 18.19
CA THR A 625 -32.73 -3.43 18.82
C THR A 625 -31.86 -4.24 17.87
N ALA A 626 -31.91 -3.91 16.57
CA ALA A 626 -31.18 -4.60 15.52
C ALA A 626 -29.66 -4.58 15.68
N GLY A 627 -29.12 -3.68 16.49
CA GLY A 627 -27.68 -3.62 16.75
C GLY A 627 -27.28 -2.55 17.75
N THR A 628 -25.97 -2.49 18.00
CA THR A 628 -25.32 -1.49 18.86
C THR A 628 -24.14 -0.86 18.14
N ILE A 629 -23.82 0.36 18.53
CA ILE A 629 -22.66 1.13 18.05
C ILE A 629 -21.75 1.41 19.25
N ASP A 630 -20.48 1.08 19.15
CA ASP A 630 -19.43 1.63 20.02
C ASP A 630 -18.76 2.79 19.28
N TYR A 631 -19.04 4.02 19.75
CA TYR A 631 -18.57 5.23 19.08
C TYR A 631 -17.06 5.43 19.19
N ASP A 632 -16.48 5.07 20.34
CA ASP A 632 -15.06 5.30 20.61
C ASP A 632 -14.15 4.33 19.85
N ASP A 633 -14.55 3.04 19.83
CA ASP A 633 -13.81 1.99 19.13
C ASP A 633 -14.22 1.87 17.65
N GLY A 634 -15.30 2.53 17.23
CA GLY A 634 -15.78 2.50 15.85
C GLY A 634 -16.36 1.14 15.44
N ILE A 635 -16.98 0.43 16.38
CA ILE A 635 -17.51 -0.92 16.16
C ILE A 635 -19.04 -0.89 16.10
N VAL A 636 -19.59 -1.49 15.04
CA VAL A 636 -21.04 -1.73 14.87
C VAL A 636 -21.28 -3.23 15.01
N THR A 637 -22.12 -3.60 15.97
CA THR A 637 -22.58 -4.99 16.15
C THR A 637 -24.03 -5.11 15.75
N LEU A 638 -24.33 -5.98 14.79
CA LEU A 638 -25.68 -6.32 14.34
C LEU A 638 -26.09 -7.65 14.97
N ASN A 639 -27.28 -7.72 15.53
CA ASN A 639 -27.74 -8.87 16.28
C ASN A 639 -28.89 -9.58 15.56
N ASP A 640 -28.77 -10.89 15.37
CA ASP A 640 -29.82 -11.78 14.87
C ASP A 640 -30.51 -11.30 13.56
N ILE A 641 -29.73 -10.69 12.68
CA ILE A 641 -30.27 -10.15 11.43
C ILE A 641 -30.50 -11.28 10.42
N ASN A 642 -31.73 -11.41 9.93
CA ASN A 642 -32.10 -12.37 8.90
C ASN A 642 -32.44 -11.64 7.60
N VAL A 643 -31.43 -11.48 6.74
CA VAL A 643 -31.59 -10.83 5.44
C VAL A 643 -32.18 -11.81 4.44
N ARG A 644 -33.22 -11.38 3.74
CA ARG A 644 -33.87 -12.14 2.67
C ARG A 644 -33.29 -11.85 1.31
N ASP A 645 -33.01 -10.58 1.07
CA ASP A 645 -32.51 -10.06 -0.19
C ASP A 645 -31.77 -8.74 0.05
N VAL A 646 -30.90 -8.36 -0.85
CA VAL A 646 -30.16 -7.08 -0.82
C VAL A 646 -30.55 -6.28 -2.06
N SER A 647 -30.84 -5.01 -1.87
CA SER A 647 -31.29 -4.14 -2.98
C SER A 647 -30.17 -3.69 -3.90
N SER A 648 -28.90 -3.88 -3.49
CA SER A 648 -27.72 -3.55 -4.30
C SER A 648 -27.38 -4.66 -5.28
N ASP A 649 -26.99 -4.31 -6.52
CA ASP A 649 -26.62 -5.26 -7.58
C ASP A 649 -25.37 -6.09 -7.23
N ASP A 650 -24.52 -5.61 -6.34
CA ASP A 650 -23.30 -6.27 -5.88
C ASP A 650 -23.50 -7.23 -4.68
N GLY A 651 -24.71 -7.29 -4.13
CA GLY A 651 -25.04 -8.17 -3.00
C GLY A 651 -24.55 -7.71 -1.64
N PHE A 652 -23.98 -6.50 -1.51
CA PHE A 652 -23.46 -5.96 -0.25
C PHE A 652 -24.45 -5.00 0.42
N ILE A 653 -24.55 -5.10 1.75
CA ILE A 653 -25.12 -4.02 2.57
C ILE A 653 -23.99 -3.04 2.91
N ARG A 654 -24.22 -1.77 2.64
CA ARG A 654 -23.27 -0.67 2.86
C ARG A 654 -23.70 0.11 4.09
N LEU A 655 -22.86 0.14 5.12
CA LEU A 655 -23.05 0.96 6.32
C LEU A 655 -22.23 2.23 6.19
N THR A 656 -22.85 3.39 6.31
CA THR A 656 -22.24 4.70 6.17
C THR A 656 -22.33 5.46 7.50
N ILE A 657 -21.17 5.96 7.94
CA ILE A 657 -21.02 6.74 9.19
C ILE A 657 -20.30 8.06 8.89
N GLU A 658 -20.43 9.01 9.79
CA GLU A 658 -19.52 10.15 9.85
C GLU A 658 -18.41 9.87 10.85
N SER A 659 -17.16 10.20 10.50
CA SER A 659 -16.01 10.09 11.41
C SER A 659 -15.98 11.31 12.34
N GLU A 660 -15.68 11.09 13.63
CA GLU A 660 -15.52 12.20 14.59
C GLU A 660 -14.36 13.14 14.22
N LYS A 661 -13.39 12.66 13.46
CA LYS A 661 -12.19 13.42 13.07
C LYS A 661 -12.07 13.52 11.55
N GLY A 662 -11.71 14.70 11.05
CA GLY A 662 -11.41 14.92 9.63
C GLY A 662 -10.10 14.26 9.14
N ILE A 663 -9.46 13.45 9.98
CA ILE A 663 -8.26 12.68 9.68
C ILE A 663 -8.59 11.21 9.93
N ILE A 664 -8.52 10.42 8.88
CA ILE A 664 -8.75 8.98 8.92
C ILE A 664 -7.43 8.29 8.59
N GLN A 665 -7.00 7.39 9.45
CA GLN A 665 -5.76 6.64 9.27
C GLN A 665 -6.04 5.16 9.09
N SER A 666 -5.44 4.59 8.08
CA SER A 666 -5.42 3.15 7.85
C SER A 666 -4.67 2.43 8.97
N VAL A 667 -5.25 1.37 9.51
CA VAL A 667 -4.68 0.58 10.59
C VAL A 667 -4.64 -0.89 10.17
N ARG A 668 -3.52 -1.57 10.44
CA ARG A 668 -3.31 -3.01 10.13
C ARG A 668 -3.65 -3.36 8.68
N ASN A 669 -4.66 -4.23 8.48
CA ASN A 669 -5.12 -4.67 7.16
C ASN A 669 -6.17 -3.73 6.51
N THR A 670 -6.46 -2.58 7.09
CA THR A 670 -7.44 -1.64 6.52
C THR A 670 -6.80 -0.79 5.42
N ILE A 671 -7.47 -0.64 4.31
CA ILE A 671 -7.10 0.24 3.19
C ILE A 671 -8.20 1.27 3.01
N ILE A 672 -7.82 2.54 2.98
CA ILE A 672 -8.75 3.64 2.69
C ILE A 672 -8.80 3.81 1.18
N THR A 673 -9.99 3.84 0.60
CA THR A 673 -10.19 3.96 -0.84
C THR A 673 -11.41 4.82 -1.18
N ILE A 674 -11.50 5.25 -2.43
CA ILE A 674 -12.68 5.91 -3.00
C ILE A 674 -13.16 5.02 -4.15
N ASP A 675 -14.44 4.68 -4.15
CA ASP A 675 -15.01 3.83 -5.19
C ASP A 675 -15.22 4.65 -6.48
N GLU A 676 -14.46 4.32 -7.51
CA GLU A 676 -14.53 4.98 -8.82
C GLU A 676 -15.84 4.65 -9.57
N ASP A 677 -16.34 3.42 -9.37
CA ASP A 677 -17.52 2.90 -10.06
C ASP A 677 -18.82 3.35 -9.41
N ASP A 678 -18.78 3.77 -8.14
CA ASP A 678 -19.96 4.30 -7.44
C ASP A 678 -20.12 5.82 -7.69
N PRO A 679 -21.15 6.24 -8.43
CA PRO A 679 -21.40 7.66 -8.68
C PRO A 679 -21.73 8.45 -7.40
N THR A 680 -22.15 7.77 -6.33
CA THR A 680 -22.47 8.39 -5.04
C THR A 680 -21.27 8.56 -4.13
N SER A 681 -20.10 7.97 -4.47
CA SER A 681 -18.86 8.10 -3.70
C SER A 681 -18.34 9.55 -3.66
N ILE A 682 -18.57 10.33 -4.72
CA ILE A 682 -18.20 11.74 -4.82
C ILE A 682 -19.39 12.52 -5.38
N VAL A 683 -20.01 13.31 -4.53
CA VAL A 683 -21.10 14.21 -4.90
C VAL A 683 -20.62 15.65 -4.81
N THR A 684 -20.79 16.45 -5.87
CA THR A 684 -20.38 17.86 -5.89
C THR A 684 -21.59 18.75 -6.17
N THR A 685 -21.84 19.68 -5.27
CA THR A 685 -22.80 20.77 -5.42
C THR A 685 -22.02 22.05 -5.71
N LEU A 686 -22.42 22.78 -6.76
CA LEU A 686 -21.83 24.06 -7.13
C LEU A 686 -22.75 25.19 -6.75
N GLU A 687 -22.23 26.17 -6.02
CA GLU A 687 -22.92 27.42 -5.70
C GLU A 687 -22.24 28.61 -6.37
N THR A 688 -23.02 29.48 -6.96
CA THR A 688 -22.51 30.73 -7.59
C THR A 688 -22.35 31.82 -6.57
N VAL A 689 -21.21 32.52 -6.61
CA VAL A 689 -20.90 33.65 -5.75
C VAL A 689 -20.84 34.94 -6.57
#